data_d6c6d51a9a7075182c0c10c29275217f
#
_entry.id   d6c6d51a9a7075182c0c10c29275217f
#
_cell.length_a   1.000
_cell.length_b   1.000
_cell.length_c   1.000
_cell.angle_alpha   90.00
_cell.angle_beta   90.00
_cell.angle_gamma   90.00
#
_symmetry.space_group_name_H-M   'P 1'
#
loop_
_entity.id
_entity.type
_entity.pdbx_description
1 polymer ?
#
loop_
_entity_poly.entity_id
_entity_poly.type
_entity_poly.pdbx_seq_one_letter_code
_entity_poly.pdbx_strand_id
1 'polypeptide(L)'
;MAIQVTKRDGSREPYNADRINRAIERAAEGLPDGLAMTMQLASELEITLFDGITTEQLDEAAIQVAVQNVKDDPDFDVVASRLLLKTIYKKVLGDFETQTELALLHQARFPGYVREAVEDGLFDPRLASAFNLEELAAALDHSNDDALRYIGIVTLRNRYMATGPGGQMLEVPAYFWMRVAMGLSVNEKEPTQAAIRFYRKMSRLDYLAAGSTLVNAGTANPQLSNCFVMQMDDDIEHIAKSVRDVMWLTKGTGGIGLSVTKLRAEGSPIRSNNTTSTGPIPFMHTIDSTLRAVSRGGKKFGALCFYMENWHLDFPQFLDLRQNAGDPYRRTRTANTAVWISDEFMKRVENDQPWYLFDPLETPDLVELVGEEFSARYAEYVDLAEKGKLRSFKKIRAREQMTAILVSLQTTSHPWLTWKDSINLRALNDNTGTIHLSNLCTEITLPQDRDNVSVCNLASINLSRHLDDGEWDWDRLAESARMAIRQLDNLIDITRSSVPESEHSNDQNRAVGLGVMGFTDVCERLGISYESDEAYELIDRLVEFVSWHAIDESADLASERGAYPNFAGSGWSRGLVPIDTLEAMERRRGVPVDVDRTTRMDWDALRAKVSGGMRNATLMAIAPTASIGLVAGTTPGLDPQFSQLFSRATSSGKFLEINRNLVRALQERGLWEQMREDLLRSQGDLTNVPDMPEDLLAIYRTSFQLSPYAYLEVAARAQKWIDQAISRNMYLESRDIGEMTRIYSAAWRKGVKTTYYLHMKPRHTAEQSTVAVNKSKSSGRSAGGFGFARRTPARPAVPTAPAAPVATEPVAPEPVAAPVAAPAAPVLVDPVAPEPVAPAPAAPVETPTPAVEVVRDDDVLVCPTDPQELLNCEACQ
;
A
#
# COMPACT_ATOMS: atom_id res chain seq x y z
N MET A 1 -30.45 -41.56 -2.59
CA MET A 1 -29.32 -42.13 -1.83
C MET A 1 -28.95 -41.12 -0.78
N ALA A 2 -28.61 -41.55 0.44
CA ALA A 2 -28.13 -40.62 1.46
C ALA A 2 -26.77 -40.07 1.01
N ILE A 3 -26.57 -38.79 1.04
CA ILE A 3 -25.31 -38.09 0.71
C ILE A 3 -24.24 -38.63 1.65
N GLN A 4 -23.07 -39.03 1.09
CA GLN A 4 -21.90 -39.45 1.85
C GLN A 4 -20.89 -38.30 1.92
N VAL A 5 -20.28 -38.08 3.07
CA VAL A 5 -19.20 -37.11 3.29
C VAL A 5 -17.88 -37.84 3.42
N THR A 6 -16.87 -37.38 2.69
CA THR A 6 -15.50 -37.92 2.76
C THR A 6 -14.70 -37.14 3.82
N LYS A 7 -14.21 -37.85 4.83
CA LYS A 7 -13.35 -37.28 5.89
C LYS A 7 -11.90 -37.06 5.41
N ARG A 8 -11.13 -36.31 6.19
CA ARG A 8 -9.70 -36.04 5.93
C ARG A 8 -8.84 -37.30 5.86
N ASP A 9 -9.21 -38.37 6.58
CA ASP A 9 -8.57 -39.68 6.55
C ASP A 9 -8.99 -40.55 5.36
N GLY A 10 -9.88 -40.03 4.48
CA GLY A 10 -10.43 -40.74 3.32
C GLY A 10 -11.62 -41.63 3.64
N SER A 11 -12.02 -41.79 4.90
CA SER A 11 -13.21 -42.54 5.29
C SER A 11 -14.49 -41.82 4.85
N ARG A 12 -15.59 -42.58 4.60
CA ARG A 12 -16.90 -42.03 4.24
C ARG A 12 -17.90 -42.30 5.34
N GLU A 13 -18.70 -41.27 5.66
CA GLU A 13 -19.83 -41.37 6.58
C GLU A 13 -21.06 -40.71 6.00
N PRO A 14 -22.28 -41.09 6.41
CA PRO A 14 -23.49 -40.37 6.03
C PRO A 14 -23.42 -38.91 6.45
N TYR A 15 -23.92 -38.03 5.57
CA TYR A 15 -24.10 -36.61 5.91
C TYR A 15 -24.94 -36.46 7.17
N ASN A 16 -24.44 -35.67 8.11
CA ASN A 16 -25.14 -35.37 9.37
C ASN A 16 -25.34 -33.85 9.47
N ALA A 17 -26.56 -33.38 9.18
CA ALA A 17 -26.97 -31.97 9.26
C ALA A 17 -26.75 -31.37 10.64
N ASP A 18 -26.96 -32.12 11.74
CA ASP A 18 -26.81 -31.60 13.10
C ASP A 18 -25.38 -31.12 13.42
N ARG A 19 -24.37 -31.76 12.82
CA ARG A 19 -22.97 -31.30 13.03
C ARG A 19 -22.69 -29.95 12.42
N ILE A 20 -23.25 -29.70 11.24
CA ILE A 20 -23.07 -28.44 10.51
C ILE A 20 -23.91 -27.36 11.14
N ASN A 21 -25.16 -27.65 11.45
CA ASN A 21 -26.04 -26.72 12.12
C ASN A 21 -25.44 -26.24 13.44
N ARG A 22 -24.89 -27.14 14.27
CA ARG A 22 -24.18 -26.77 15.49
C ARG A 22 -22.94 -25.90 15.22
N ALA A 23 -22.25 -26.08 14.10
CA ALA A 23 -21.11 -25.24 13.76
C ALA A 23 -21.54 -23.82 13.37
N ILE A 24 -22.65 -23.70 12.61
CA ILE A 24 -23.26 -22.41 12.24
C ILE A 24 -23.87 -21.74 13.49
N GLU A 25 -24.59 -22.47 14.35
CA GLU A 25 -25.13 -21.98 15.61
C GLU A 25 -24.05 -21.34 16.49
N ARG A 26 -22.92 -22.04 16.68
CA ARG A 26 -21.77 -21.51 17.42
C ARG A 26 -21.16 -20.26 16.75
N ALA A 27 -21.13 -20.23 15.43
CA ALA A 27 -20.62 -19.06 14.71
C ALA A 27 -21.56 -17.86 14.80
N ALA A 28 -22.87 -18.09 14.96
CA ALA A 28 -23.91 -17.07 15.11
C ALA A 28 -24.19 -16.71 16.59
N GLU A 29 -23.51 -17.36 17.54
CA GLU A 29 -23.72 -17.14 18.98
C GLU A 29 -23.45 -15.69 19.38
N GLY A 30 -24.37 -15.10 20.15
CA GLY A 30 -24.28 -13.70 20.61
C GLY A 30 -24.67 -12.64 19.57
N LEU A 31 -25.05 -13.04 18.35
CA LEU A 31 -25.60 -12.10 17.37
C LEU A 31 -27.12 -11.90 17.58
N PRO A 32 -27.67 -10.69 17.31
CA PRO A 32 -29.08 -10.37 17.53
C PRO A 32 -30.04 -11.35 16.86
N ASP A 33 -29.79 -11.70 15.60
CA ASP A 33 -30.62 -12.60 14.78
C ASP A 33 -29.99 -13.98 14.55
N GLY A 34 -29.08 -14.42 15.42
CA GLY A 34 -28.27 -15.62 15.25
C GLY A 34 -29.06 -16.90 14.94
N LEU A 35 -30.28 -17.08 15.52
CA LEU A 35 -31.13 -18.22 15.20
C LEU A 35 -31.67 -18.16 13.77
N ALA A 36 -32.14 -17.00 13.32
CA ALA A 36 -32.65 -16.80 11.96
C ALA A 36 -31.52 -17.01 10.94
N MET A 37 -30.32 -16.45 11.20
CA MET A 37 -29.13 -16.66 10.39
C MET A 37 -28.75 -18.13 10.26
N THR A 38 -28.80 -18.88 11.37
CA THR A 38 -28.50 -20.32 11.37
C THR A 38 -29.50 -21.09 10.48
N MET A 39 -30.81 -20.81 10.61
CA MET A 39 -31.83 -21.48 9.79
C MET A 39 -31.66 -21.15 8.31
N GLN A 40 -31.38 -19.91 7.96
CA GLN A 40 -31.17 -19.47 6.59
C GLN A 40 -29.92 -20.16 5.99
N LEU A 41 -28.77 -20.10 6.66
CA LEU A 41 -27.53 -20.70 6.19
C LEU A 41 -27.65 -22.23 6.04
N ALA A 42 -28.30 -22.90 7.00
CA ALA A 42 -28.52 -24.33 6.93
C ALA A 42 -29.35 -24.73 5.70
N SER A 43 -30.43 -23.98 5.42
CA SER A 43 -31.31 -24.23 4.25
C SER A 43 -30.59 -23.99 2.92
N GLU A 44 -29.80 -22.90 2.82
CA GLU A 44 -29.08 -22.60 1.60
C GLU A 44 -27.91 -23.55 1.37
N LEU A 45 -27.24 -24.00 2.44
CA LEU A 45 -26.18 -24.98 2.36
C LEU A 45 -26.63 -26.33 1.85
N GLU A 46 -27.84 -26.80 2.25
CA GLU A 46 -28.40 -28.08 1.78
C GLU A 46 -28.52 -28.14 0.24
N ILE A 47 -28.73 -26.99 -0.42
CA ILE A 47 -28.83 -26.90 -1.88
C ILE A 47 -27.49 -27.15 -2.57
N THR A 48 -26.37 -26.91 -1.87
CA THR A 48 -25.01 -27.03 -2.42
C THR A 48 -24.41 -28.44 -2.28
N LEU A 49 -25.07 -29.34 -1.53
CA LEU A 49 -24.55 -30.67 -1.21
C LEU A 49 -24.58 -31.63 -2.39
N PHE A 50 -23.52 -32.44 -2.51
CA PHE A 50 -23.42 -33.56 -3.47
C PHE A 50 -22.78 -34.81 -2.83
N ASP A 51 -23.03 -35.97 -3.40
CA ASP A 51 -22.49 -37.25 -2.86
C ASP A 51 -20.96 -37.29 -3.01
N GLY A 52 -20.30 -37.60 -1.91
CA GLY A 52 -18.82 -37.64 -1.83
C GLY A 52 -18.17 -36.31 -1.49
N ILE A 53 -18.92 -35.24 -1.18
CA ILE A 53 -18.38 -33.95 -0.72
C ILE A 53 -17.39 -34.17 0.43
N THR A 54 -16.26 -33.47 0.39
CA THR A 54 -15.28 -33.55 1.49
C THR A 54 -15.68 -32.65 2.66
N THR A 55 -15.22 -32.94 3.87
CA THR A 55 -15.43 -32.06 5.04
C THR A 55 -14.85 -30.67 4.80
N GLU A 56 -13.75 -30.54 4.04
CA GLU A 56 -13.16 -29.25 3.69
C GLU A 56 -14.05 -28.46 2.71
N GLN A 57 -14.57 -29.10 1.68
CA GLN A 57 -15.52 -28.50 0.74
C GLN A 57 -16.82 -28.08 1.44
N LEU A 58 -17.23 -28.83 2.45
CA LEU A 58 -18.42 -28.52 3.23
C LEU A 58 -18.23 -27.29 4.13
N ASP A 59 -17.07 -27.19 4.82
CA ASP A 59 -16.69 -26.01 5.60
C ASP A 59 -16.58 -24.78 4.67
N GLU A 60 -15.96 -24.92 3.48
CA GLU A 60 -15.85 -23.83 2.49
C GLU A 60 -17.25 -23.42 1.95
N ALA A 61 -18.14 -24.36 1.64
CA ALA A 61 -19.51 -24.06 1.21
C ALA A 61 -20.28 -23.26 2.27
N ALA A 62 -20.16 -23.64 3.55
CA ALA A 62 -20.79 -22.91 4.65
C ALA A 62 -20.27 -21.47 4.77
N ILE A 63 -18.94 -21.28 4.62
CA ILE A 63 -18.31 -19.94 4.61
C ILE A 63 -18.84 -19.14 3.42
N GLN A 64 -18.87 -19.71 2.21
CA GLN A 64 -19.32 -19.01 1.01
C GLN A 64 -20.79 -18.59 1.08
N VAL A 65 -21.66 -19.45 1.61
CA VAL A 65 -23.06 -19.11 1.83
C VAL A 65 -23.19 -17.94 2.81
N ALA A 66 -22.44 -17.95 3.93
CA ALA A 66 -22.42 -16.83 4.86
C ALA A 66 -21.94 -15.52 4.19
N VAL A 67 -20.83 -15.57 3.45
CA VAL A 67 -20.28 -14.40 2.72
C VAL A 67 -21.28 -13.83 1.69
N GLN A 68 -22.04 -14.68 0.99
CA GLN A 68 -23.04 -14.23 0.02
C GLN A 68 -24.22 -13.48 0.67
N ASN A 69 -24.48 -13.73 1.94
CA ASN A 69 -25.56 -13.11 2.72
C ASN A 69 -25.13 -11.81 3.45
N VAL A 70 -23.84 -11.42 3.42
CA VAL A 70 -23.35 -10.16 4.03
C VAL A 70 -24.08 -8.92 3.48
N LYS A 71 -24.52 -8.95 2.22
CA LYS A 71 -25.33 -7.90 1.60
C LYS A 71 -26.74 -7.75 2.21
N ASP A 72 -27.26 -8.82 2.82
CA ASP A 72 -28.59 -8.85 3.42
C ASP A 72 -28.52 -8.46 4.91
N ASP A 73 -27.48 -8.90 5.61
CA ASP A 73 -27.16 -8.50 6.97
C ASP A 73 -25.62 -8.58 7.18
N PRO A 74 -24.96 -7.47 7.60
CA PRO A 74 -23.51 -7.44 7.84
C PRO A 74 -23.02 -8.43 8.90
N ASP A 75 -23.88 -8.90 9.80
CA ASP A 75 -23.51 -9.86 10.83
C ASP A 75 -23.19 -11.25 10.26
N PHE A 76 -23.62 -11.56 9.03
CA PHE A 76 -23.14 -12.75 8.31
C PHE A 76 -21.62 -12.73 8.06
N ASP A 77 -20.96 -11.56 8.02
CA ASP A 77 -19.51 -11.51 7.96
C ASP A 77 -18.85 -12.00 9.26
N VAL A 78 -19.50 -11.77 10.41
CA VAL A 78 -19.04 -12.33 11.69
C VAL A 78 -19.17 -13.87 11.66
N VAL A 79 -20.28 -14.38 11.17
CA VAL A 79 -20.49 -15.84 11.01
C VAL A 79 -19.44 -16.42 10.07
N ALA A 80 -19.20 -15.80 8.91
CA ALA A 80 -18.19 -16.22 7.95
C ALA A 80 -16.78 -16.20 8.57
N SER A 81 -16.45 -15.15 9.32
CA SER A 81 -15.19 -15.01 10.05
C SER A 81 -14.95 -16.16 11.02
N ARG A 82 -15.93 -16.43 11.88
CA ARG A 82 -15.84 -17.50 12.90
C ARG A 82 -15.77 -18.90 12.28
N LEU A 83 -16.50 -19.13 11.19
CA LEU A 83 -16.41 -20.39 10.42
C LEU A 83 -15.01 -20.56 9.81
N LEU A 84 -14.44 -19.50 9.24
CA LEU A 84 -13.10 -19.52 8.67
C LEU A 84 -12.03 -19.74 9.77
N LEU A 85 -12.12 -19.03 10.90
CA LEU A 85 -11.23 -19.22 12.06
C LEU A 85 -11.29 -20.66 12.55
N LYS A 86 -12.46 -21.26 12.69
CA LYS A 86 -12.63 -22.68 13.06
C LYS A 86 -11.86 -23.60 12.12
N THR A 87 -11.87 -23.35 10.79
CA THR A 87 -11.13 -24.18 9.84
C THR A 87 -9.61 -24.01 10.01
N ILE A 88 -9.14 -22.78 10.31
CA ILE A 88 -7.74 -22.48 10.59
C ILE A 88 -7.30 -23.19 11.88
N TYR A 89 -8.07 -23.04 12.97
CA TYR A 89 -7.76 -23.69 14.24
C TYR A 89 -7.67 -25.22 14.10
N LYS A 90 -8.61 -25.85 13.41
CA LYS A 90 -8.60 -27.31 13.17
C LYS A 90 -7.39 -27.76 12.36
N LYS A 91 -6.95 -26.96 11.38
CA LYS A 91 -5.77 -27.30 10.56
C LYS A 91 -4.47 -27.23 11.36
N VAL A 92 -4.34 -26.28 12.26
CA VAL A 92 -3.10 -26.00 13.01
C VAL A 92 -3.09 -26.68 14.37
N LEU A 93 -4.18 -26.58 15.13
CA LEU A 93 -4.25 -27.05 16.51
C LEU A 93 -4.86 -28.43 16.67
N GLY A 94 -5.66 -28.88 15.69
CA GLY A 94 -6.43 -30.12 15.76
C GLY A 94 -7.88 -29.90 16.15
N ASP A 95 -8.63 -31.03 16.37
CA ASP A 95 -10.05 -30.96 16.69
C ASP A 95 -10.30 -30.50 18.14
N PHE A 96 -11.38 -29.75 18.32
CA PHE A 96 -11.89 -29.23 19.62
C PHE A 96 -13.40 -29.14 19.59
N GLU A 97 -14.03 -29.22 20.78
CA GLU A 97 -15.49 -29.14 20.94
C GLU A 97 -15.93 -27.88 21.69
N THR A 98 -15.09 -27.29 22.55
CA THR A 98 -15.43 -26.13 23.37
C THR A 98 -14.39 -25.01 23.27
N GLN A 99 -14.76 -23.77 23.59
CA GLN A 99 -13.83 -22.63 23.66
C GLN A 99 -12.75 -22.85 24.73
N THR A 100 -13.08 -23.48 25.86
CA THR A 100 -12.10 -23.83 26.90
C THR A 100 -11.06 -24.80 26.37
N GLU A 101 -11.48 -25.82 25.65
CA GLU A 101 -10.58 -26.79 25.03
C GLU A 101 -9.69 -26.12 23.97
N LEU A 102 -10.27 -25.23 23.16
CA LEU A 102 -9.53 -24.43 22.20
C LEU A 102 -8.45 -23.58 22.87
N ALA A 103 -8.77 -22.90 23.97
CA ALA A 103 -7.80 -22.11 24.75
C ALA A 103 -6.65 -22.99 25.26
N LEU A 104 -6.96 -24.18 25.81
CA LEU A 104 -5.95 -25.12 26.26
C LEU A 104 -5.07 -25.63 25.12
N LEU A 105 -5.65 -25.88 23.94
CA LEU A 105 -4.88 -26.29 22.75
C LEU A 105 -3.94 -25.17 22.29
N HIS A 106 -4.38 -23.91 22.28
CA HIS A 106 -3.50 -22.78 21.97
C HIS A 106 -2.29 -22.76 22.89
N GLN A 107 -2.51 -22.84 24.21
CA GLN A 107 -1.44 -22.79 25.19
C GLN A 107 -0.50 -24.01 25.10
N ALA A 108 -1.06 -25.21 24.98
CA ALA A 108 -0.28 -26.44 24.96
C ALA A 108 0.63 -26.61 23.72
N ARG A 109 0.15 -26.12 22.55
CA ARG A 109 0.88 -26.29 21.30
C ARG A 109 1.87 -25.17 20.99
N PHE A 110 1.70 -23.98 21.55
CA PHE A 110 2.54 -22.82 21.24
C PHE A 110 4.04 -23.04 21.45
N PRO A 111 4.52 -23.59 22.60
CA PRO A 111 5.95 -23.82 22.77
C PRO A 111 6.55 -24.79 21.75
N GLY A 112 5.80 -25.83 21.39
CA GLY A 112 6.20 -26.80 20.34
C GLY A 112 6.32 -26.12 18.97
N TYR A 113 5.30 -25.36 18.58
CA TYR A 113 5.29 -24.59 17.34
C TYR A 113 6.54 -23.69 17.17
N VAL A 114 6.92 -22.94 18.22
CA VAL A 114 8.11 -22.07 18.16
C VAL A 114 9.38 -22.89 17.99
N ARG A 115 9.56 -23.98 18.78
CA ARG A 115 10.76 -24.81 18.72
C ARG A 115 10.90 -25.52 17.37
N GLU A 116 9.82 -26.11 16.86
CA GLU A 116 9.80 -26.80 15.56
C GLU A 116 10.13 -25.83 14.41
N ALA A 117 9.52 -24.64 14.39
CA ALA A 117 9.80 -23.64 13.35
C ALA A 117 11.24 -23.07 13.42
N VAL A 118 11.86 -23.03 14.60
CA VAL A 118 13.29 -22.69 14.76
C VAL A 118 14.16 -23.86 14.25
N GLU A 119 13.85 -25.12 14.59
CA GLU A 119 14.57 -26.29 14.10
C GLU A 119 14.51 -26.44 12.58
N ASP A 120 13.37 -26.11 11.98
CA ASP A 120 13.17 -26.07 10.52
C ASP A 120 13.89 -24.90 9.83
N GLY A 121 14.52 -23.99 10.59
CA GLY A 121 15.22 -22.80 10.09
C GLY A 121 14.29 -21.72 9.54
N LEU A 122 13.02 -21.73 9.90
CA LEU A 122 12.04 -20.72 9.49
C LEU A 122 12.07 -19.49 10.40
N PHE A 123 12.30 -19.71 11.71
CA PHE A 123 12.29 -18.65 12.72
C PHE A 123 13.69 -18.37 13.27
N ASP A 124 13.84 -17.14 13.81
CA ASP A 124 15.05 -16.70 14.50
C ASP A 124 15.30 -17.60 15.72
N PRO A 125 16.50 -18.20 15.86
CA PRO A 125 16.85 -19.06 16.99
C PRO A 125 16.63 -18.41 18.37
N ARG A 126 16.71 -17.09 18.44
CA ARG A 126 16.48 -16.34 19.67
C ARG A 126 15.04 -16.46 20.18
N LEU A 127 14.06 -16.77 19.31
CA LEU A 127 12.67 -16.98 19.73
C LEU A 127 12.52 -18.19 20.67
N ALA A 128 13.33 -19.23 20.50
CA ALA A 128 13.32 -20.39 21.37
C ALA A 128 14.18 -20.22 22.64
N SER A 129 15.17 -19.31 22.62
CA SER A 129 16.18 -19.21 23.70
C SER A 129 16.05 -17.96 24.58
N ALA A 130 15.50 -16.85 24.08
CA ALA A 130 15.43 -15.59 24.83
C ALA A 130 14.11 -15.39 25.58
N PHE A 131 13.13 -16.25 25.40
CA PHE A 131 11.76 -16.11 25.93
C PHE A 131 11.34 -17.26 26.82
N ASN A 132 10.51 -16.95 27.80
CA ASN A 132 9.76 -17.97 28.55
C ASN A 132 8.51 -18.34 27.75
N LEU A 133 8.59 -19.42 26.96
CA LEU A 133 7.52 -19.84 26.02
C LEU A 133 6.23 -20.26 26.76
N GLU A 134 6.34 -20.81 27.96
CA GLU A 134 5.20 -21.21 28.78
C GLU A 134 4.43 -19.99 29.29
N GLU A 135 5.14 -18.90 29.66
CA GLU A 135 4.55 -17.65 30.07
C GLU A 135 3.89 -16.90 28.90
N LEU A 136 4.53 -16.94 27.71
CA LEU A 136 3.92 -16.43 26.49
C LEU A 136 2.66 -17.22 26.11
N ALA A 137 2.71 -18.54 26.20
CA ALA A 137 1.56 -19.41 25.97
C ALA A 137 0.38 -19.08 26.87
N ALA A 138 0.65 -18.84 28.18
CA ALA A 138 -0.37 -18.45 29.15
C ALA A 138 -0.99 -17.05 28.86
N ALA A 139 -0.26 -16.18 28.15
CA ALA A 139 -0.73 -14.86 27.78
C ALA A 139 -1.56 -14.82 26.47
N LEU A 140 -1.63 -15.94 25.72
CA LEU A 140 -2.44 -16.03 24.51
C LEU A 140 -3.93 -15.90 24.81
N ASP A 141 -4.58 -15.05 24.06
CA ASP A 141 -6.03 -14.80 24.16
C ASP A 141 -6.63 -14.85 22.76
N HIS A 142 -7.19 -16.00 22.40
CA HIS A 142 -7.82 -16.21 21.08
C HIS A 142 -9.17 -15.49 20.92
N SER A 143 -9.76 -14.97 22.03
CA SER A 143 -10.99 -14.16 21.93
C SER A 143 -10.76 -12.85 21.18
N ASN A 144 -9.52 -12.35 21.13
CA ASN A 144 -9.17 -11.19 20.32
C ASN A 144 -9.36 -11.45 18.81
N ASP A 145 -9.34 -12.73 18.36
CA ASP A 145 -9.53 -13.09 16.97
C ASP A 145 -10.96 -12.77 16.47
N ASP A 146 -11.95 -12.64 17.38
CA ASP A 146 -13.31 -12.20 17.08
C ASP A 146 -13.38 -10.74 16.56
N ALA A 147 -12.35 -9.96 16.79
CA ALA A 147 -12.21 -8.62 16.22
C ALA A 147 -11.91 -8.61 14.71
N LEU A 148 -11.38 -9.73 14.20
CA LEU A 148 -11.05 -9.88 12.79
C LEU A 148 -12.33 -10.15 11.98
N ARG A 149 -12.39 -9.53 10.81
CA ARG A 149 -13.46 -9.74 9.83
C ARG A 149 -13.03 -10.75 8.78
N TYR A 150 -13.98 -11.29 8.01
CA TYR A 150 -13.69 -12.31 7.00
C TYR A 150 -12.54 -11.90 6.07
N ILE A 151 -12.62 -10.70 5.48
CA ILE A 151 -11.56 -10.21 4.59
C ILE A 151 -10.22 -9.99 5.32
N GLY A 152 -10.26 -9.58 6.60
CA GLY A 152 -9.09 -9.44 7.44
C GLY A 152 -8.38 -10.77 7.68
N ILE A 153 -9.13 -11.84 8.00
CA ILE A 153 -8.59 -13.19 8.18
C ILE A 153 -8.03 -13.74 6.87
N VAL A 154 -8.75 -13.54 5.76
CA VAL A 154 -8.27 -13.93 4.42
C VAL A 154 -6.96 -13.22 4.09
N THR A 155 -6.87 -11.93 4.38
CA THR A 155 -5.66 -11.14 4.16
C THR A 155 -4.50 -11.60 5.05
N LEU A 156 -4.74 -11.82 6.36
CA LEU A 156 -3.74 -12.38 7.27
C LEU A 156 -3.20 -13.71 6.76
N ARG A 157 -4.09 -14.65 6.47
CA ARG A 157 -3.74 -16.00 6.01
C ARG A 157 -2.92 -15.98 4.72
N ASN A 158 -3.33 -15.20 3.75
CA ASN A 158 -2.74 -15.24 2.41
C ASN A 158 -1.45 -14.41 2.30
N ARG A 159 -1.28 -13.36 3.13
CA ARG A 159 -0.17 -12.40 2.98
C ARG A 159 0.85 -12.44 4.11
N TYR A 160 0.44 -12.71 5.35
CA TYR A 160 1.27 -12.42 6.53
C TYR A 160 1.63 -13.65 7.38
N MET A 161 0.71 -14.61 7.52
CA MET A 161 0.94 -15.79 8.35
C MET A 161 2.00 -16.71 7.73
N ALA A 162 2.87 -17.25 8.57
CA ALA A 162 3.92 -18.16 8.16
C ALA A 162 3.36 -19.50 7.67
N THR A 163 4.00 -20.02 6.61
CA THR A 163 3.72 -21.35 6.05
C THR A 163 5.00 -22.18 6.06
N GLY A 164 4.86 -23.49 6.24
CA GLY A 164 5.98 -24.43 6.16
C GLY A 164 6.45 -24.68 4.71
N PRO A 165 7.56 -25.43 4.54
CA PRO A 165 8.18 -25.65 3.23
C PRO A 165 7.26 -26.30 2.18
N GLY A 166 6.25 -27.07 2.62
CA GLY A 166 5.21 -27.65 1.76
C GLY A 166 3.97 -26.79 1.56
N GLY A 167 3.99 -25.52 1.99
CA GLY A 167 2.84 -24.62 1.95
C GLY A 167 1.79 -24.90 3.05
N GLN A 168 2.08 -25.80 4.00
CA GLN A 168 1.20 -26.07 5.13
C GLN A 168 1.12 -24.85 6.06
N MET A 169 -0.07 -24.58 6.57
CA MET A 169 -0.33 -23.52 7.53
C MET A 169 0.31 -23.86 8.88
N LEU A 170 1.11 -22.94 9.43
CA LEU A 170 1.79 -23.10 10.72
C LEU A 170 1.15 -22.27 11.84
N GLU A 171 0.44 -21.22 11.50
CA GLU A 171 -0.04 -20.21 12.43
C GLU A 171 -1.56 -20.15 12.51
N VAL A 172 -2.03 -19.85 13.71
CA VAL A 172 -3.33 -19.23 13.98
C VAL A 172 -3.12 -17.74 14.25
N PRO A 173 -4.12 -16.85 14.17
CA PRO A 173 -3.90 -15.42 14.38
C PRO A 173 -3.19 -15.10 15.71
N ALA A 174 -3.55 -15.75 16.81
CA ALA A 174 -2.89 -15.55 18.10
C ALA A 174 -1.37 -15.88 18.04
N TYR A 175 -0.97 -16.93 17.32
CA TYR A 175 0.46 -17.28 17.16
C TYR A 175 1.18 -16.28 16.27
N PHE A 176 0.53 -15.86 15.20
CA PHE A 176 1.05 -14.83 14.31
C PHE A 176 1.36 -13.52 15.06
N TRP A 177 0.41 -12.99 15.83
CA TRP A 177 0.63 -11.79 16.64
C TRP A 177 1.74 -11.98 17.67
N MET A 178 1.80 -13.14 18.33
CA MET A 178 2.83 -13.42 19.31
C MET A 178 4.22 -13.58 18.66
N ARG A 179 4.34 -14.21 17.48
CA ARG A 179 5.60 -14.27 16.73
C ARG A 179 6.12 -12.88 16.38
N VAL A 180 5.24 -12.02 15.85
CA VAL A 180 5.61 -10.62 15.52
C VAL A 180 6.07 -9.89 16.78
N ALA A 181 5.33 -10.02 17.89
CA ALA A 181 5.66 -9.39 19.15
C ALA A 181 7.02 -9.88 19.70
N MET A 182 7.28 -11.19 19.67
CA MET A 182 8.57 -11.77 20.07
C MET A 182 9.71 -11.25 19.20
N GLY A 183 9.51 -11.27 17.86
CA GLY A 183 10.51 -10.80 16.90
C GLY A 183 10.92 -9.34 17.13
N LEU A 184 10.00 -8.49 17.60
CA LEU A 184 10.25 -7.07 17.88
C LEU A 184 10.66 -6.77 19.34
N SER A 185 10.71 -7.81 20.20
CA SER A 185 11.06 -7.67 21.62
C SER A 185 12.40 -8.33 21.99
N VAL A 186 13.03 -9.01 21.05
CA VAL A 186 14.20 -9.88 21.31
C VAL A 186 15.38 -9.15 21.96
N ASN A 187 15.51 -7.84 21.78
CA ASN A 187 16.58 -7.01 22.33
C ASN A 187 16.14 -6.19 23.58
N GLU A 188 14.89 -6.36 24.05
CA GLU A 188 14.43 -5.70 25.27
C GLU A 188 15.08 -6.31 26.52
N LYS A 189 15.16 -5.53 27.61
CA LYS A 189 15.72 -6.01 28.90
C LYS A 189 14.92 -7.19 29.49
N GLU A 190 13.59 -7.13 29.29
CA GLU A 190 12.64 -8.18 29.69
C GLU A 190 11.85 -8.64 28.45
N PRO A 191 12.45 -9.47 27.58
CA PRO A 191 11.87 -9.78 26.25
C PRO A 191 10.47 -10.41 26.37
N THR A 192 10.24 -11.32 27.30
CA THR A 192 8.96 -12.00 27.50
C THR A 192 7.85 -10.98 27.86
N GLN A 193 8.11 -10.09 28.81
CA GLN A 193 7.12 -9.09 29.21
C GLN A 193 6.86 -8.06 28.11
N ALA A 194 7.89 -7.66 27.37
CA ALA A 194 7.75 -6.77 26.23
C ALA A 194 6.91 -7.42 25.12
N ALA A 195 7.16 -8.71 24.80
CA ALA A 195 6.36 -9.45 23.83
C ALA A 195 4.89 -9.54 24.24
N ILE A 196 4.58 -9.80 25.51
CA ILE A 196 3.20 -9.82 26.00
C ILE A 196 2.52 -8.47 25.82
N ARG A 197 3.22 -7.36 26.12
CA ARG A 197 2.65 -6.00 25.92
C ARG A 197 2.36 -5.71 24.44
N PHE A 198 3.32 -6.00 23.55
CA PHE A 198 3.13 -5.79 22.11
C PHE A 198 2.04 -6.69 21.54
N TYR A 199 2.02 -7.97 21.94
CA TYR A 199 0.98 -8.92 21.57
C TYR A 199 -0.43 -8.39 21.91
N ARG A 200 -0.64 -7.93 23.15
CA ARG A 200 -1.93 -7.42 23.60
C ARG A 200 -2.44 -6.26 22.76
N LYS A 201 -1.55 -5.35 22.36
CA LYS A 201 -1.93 -4.20 21.51
C LYS A 201 -2.24 -4.62 20.08
N MET A 202 -1.37 -5.43 19.46
CA MET A 202 -1.55 -5.85 18.06
C MET A 202 -2.72 -6.82 17.90
N SER A 203 -2.91 -7.77 18.82
CA SER A 203 -4.03 -8.73 18.74
C SER A 203 -5.40 -8.07 18.94
N ARG A 204 -5.45 -6.96 19.68
CA ARG A 204 -6.65 -6.10 19.82
C ARG A 204 -6.82 -5.12 18.66
N LEU A 205 -5.89 -5.09 17.72
CA LEU A 205 -5.86 -4.18 16.58
C LEU A 205 -5.80 -2.69 16.97
N ASP A 206 -5.16 -2.36 18.11
CA ASP A 206 -4.98 -0.99 18.57
C ASP A 206 -4.05 -0.21 17.65
N TYR A 207 -2.97 -0.84 17.20
CA TYR A 207 -2.10 -0.41 16.11
C TYR A 207 -1.51 -1.61 15.38
N LEU A 208 -1.08 -1.42 14.14
CA LEU A 208 -0.41 -2.44 13.35
C LEU A 208 0.87 -1.88 12.74
N ALA A 209 1.93 -2.71 12.75
CA ALA A 209 3.13 -2.45 11.97
C ALA A 209 2.85 -2.65 10.47
N ALA A 210 3.70 -2.08 9.63
CA ALA A 210 3.56 -2.22 8.18
C ALA A 210 3.84 -3.66 7.68
N GLY A 211 3.39 -3.96 6.46
CA GLY A 211 3.32 -5.31 5.93
C GLY A 211 4.64 -6.10 5.96
N SER A 212 5.79 -5.49 5.61
CA SER A 212 7.09 -6.20 5.64
C SER A 212 7.48 -6.61 7.06
N THR A 213 7.17 -5.76 8.05
CA THR A 213 7.39 -6.08 9.47
C THR A 213 6.51 -7.24 9.91
N LEU A 214 5.21 -7.22 9.57
CA LEU A 214 4.28 -8.29 9.92
C LEU A 214 4.68 -9.64 9.31
N VAL A 215 5.17 -9.66 8.07
CA VAL A 215 5.63 -10.90 7.41
C VAL A 215 6.90 -11.44 8.05
N ASN A 216 7.91 -10.59 8.26
CA ASN A 216 9.30 -11.03 8.50
C ASN A 216 9.72 -10.97 9.97
N ALA A 217 8.99 -10.30 10.87
CA ALA A 217 9.36 -10.24 12.30
C ALA A 217 9.34 -11.64 12.92
N GLY A 218 10.42 -11.99 13.61
CA GLY A 218 10.62 -13.29 14.22
C GLY A 218 11.03 -14.40 13.25
N THR A 219 11.19 -14.12 11.94
CA THR A 219 11.70 -15.11 10.98
C THR A 219 13.24 -15.13 10.96
N ALA A 220 13.81 -16.15 10.36
CA ALA A 220 15.25 -16.31 10.19
C ALA A 220 15.89 -15.24 9.28
N ASN A 221 15.08 -14.55 8.47
CA ASN A 221 15.52 -13.47 7.58
C ASN A 221 14.72 -12.18 7.85
N PRO A 222 15.09 -11.41 8.88
CA PRO A 222 14.32 -10.28 9.36
C PRO A 222 14.55 -9.00 8.52
N GLN A 223 14.14 -8.99 7.25
CA GLN A 223 14.02 -7.74 6.47
C GLN A 223 12.70 -7.07 6.85
N LEU A 224 12.74 -6.16 7.82
CA LEU A 224 11.56 -5.57 8.45
C LEU A 224 11.18 -4.21 7.88
N SER A 225 12.15 -3.48 7.29
CA SER A 225 11.96 -2.12 6.79
C SER A 225 11.08 -2.08 5.54
N ASN A 226 10.27 -1.03 5.43
CA ASN A 226 9.22 -0.92 4.41
C ASN A 226 9.60 -0.01 3.25
N CYS A 227 10.17 1.16 3.56
CA CYS A 227 10.36 2.25 2.62
C CYS A 227 11.83 2.59 2.49
N PHE A 228 12.30 2.66 1.25
CA PHE A 228 13.66 3.02 0.90
C PHE A 228 13.64 4.21 -0.06
N VAL A 229 14.47 5.22 0.19
CA VAL A 229 14.62 6.39 -0.67
C VAL A 229 16.08 6.53 -1.06
N MET A 230 16.35 6.63 -2.35
CA MET A 230 17.68 6.67 -2.93
C MET A 230 17.74 7.61 -4.14
N GLN A 231 18.91 8.10 -4.46
CA GLN A 231 19.13 8.90 -5.66
C GLN A 231 20.06 8.18 -6.63
N MET A 232 20.04 8.60 -7.88
CA MET A 232 20.94 8.15 -8.92
C MET A 232 21.82 9.31 -9.37
N ASP A 233 23.14 9.19 -9.15
CA ASP A 233 24.11 10.18 -9.58
C ASP A 233 24.53 9.95 -11.04
N ASP A 234 24.99 11.00 -11.72
CA ASP A 234 25.39 11.03 -13.11
C ASP A 234 26.78 10.38 -13.36
N ASP A 235 26.89 9.12 -12.98
CA ASP A 235 28.09 8.29 -13.01
C ASP A 235 27.67 6.84 -13.35
N ILE A 236 28.29 6.22 -14.33
CA ILE A 236 27.91 4.89 -14.84
C ILE A 236 28.01 3.81 -13.74
N GLU A 237 29.00 3.88 -12.85
CA GLU A 237 29.16 2.92 -11.76
C GLU A 237 28.01 3.07 -10.75
N HIS A 238 27.61 4.32 -10.44
CA HIS A 238 26.49 4.57 -9.54
C HIS A 238 25.14 4.23 -10.18
N ILE A 239 24.97 4.46 -11.48
CA ILE A 239 23.78 4.01 -12.23
C ILE A 239 23.65 2.48 -12.19
N ALA A 240 24.75 1.75 -12.46
CA ALA A 240 24.76 0.29 -12.39
C ALA A 240 24.51 -0.22 -10.95
N LYS A 241 25.11 0.43 -9.95
CA LYS A 241 24.84 0.15 -8.52
C LYS A 241 23.37 0.33 -8.22
N SER A 242 22.74 1.42 -8.65
CA SER A 242 21.33 1.70 -8.40
C SER A 242 20.41 0.62 -8.97
N VAL A 243 20.69 0.09 -10.16
CA VAL A 243 19.95 -1.05 -10.74
C VAL A 243 20.09 -2.29 -9.85
N ARG A 244 21.33 -2.62 -9.41
CA ARG A 244 21.59 -3.74 -8.50
C ARG A 244 20.84 -3.59 -7.17
N ASP A 245 20.90 -2.40 -6.57
CA ASP A 245 20.29 -2.14 -5.27
C ASP A 245 18.76 -2.21 -5.35
N VAL A 246 18.15 -1.72 -6.42
CA VAL A 246 16.73 -1.91 -6.71
C VAL A 246 16.36 -3.39 -6.76
N MET A 247 17.19 -4.27 -7.37
CA MET A 247 16.93 -5.72 -7.37
C MET A 247 16.91 -6.30 -5.96
N TRP A 248 17.88 -5.96 -5.12
CA TRP A 248 17.99 -6.46 -3.76
C TRP A 248 16.86 -5.95 -2.86
N LEU A 249 16.57 -4.65 -2.90
CA LEU A 249 15.50 -4.06 -2.10
C LEU A 249 14.12 -4.61 -2.51
N THR A 250 13.90 -4.78 -3.83
CA THR A 250 12.69 -5.42 -4.35
C THR A 250 12.55 -6.86 -3.85
N LYS A 251 13.63 -7.66 -3.91
CA LYS A 251 13.64 -9.02 -3.38
C LYS A 251 13.30 -9.06 -1.89
N GLY A 252 13.80 -8.08 -1.13
CA GLY A 252 13.54 -7.91 0.31
C GLY A 252 12.17 -7.31 0.65
N THR A 253 11.31 -7.03 -0.33
CA THR A 253 9.94 -6.49 -0.10
C THR A 253 9.82 -4.99 0.09
N GLY A 254 10.90 -4.23 -0.10
CA GLY A 254 10.90 -2.77 0.05
C GLY A 254 10.14 -2.04 -1.06
N GLY A 255 9.38 -1.00 -0.69
CA GLY A 255 8.91 0.03 -1.61
C GLY A 255 10.01 1.07 -1.81
N ILE A 256 10.26 1.49 -3.06
CA ILE A 256 11.44 2.30 -3.40
C ILE A 256 11.02 3.63 -3.99
N GLY A 257 11.57 4.73 -3.49
CA GLY A 257 11.64 6.02 -4.17
C GLY A 257 13.02 6.21 -4.80
N LEU A 258 13.10 6.68 -6.05
CA LEU A 258 14.37 6.92 -6.73
C LEU A 258 14.36 8.26 -7.45
N SER A 259 15.22 9.19 -7.02
CA SER A 259 15.44 10.46 -7.73
C SER A 259 16.40 10.25 -8.90
N VAL A 260 16.01 10.78 -10.06
CA VAL A 260 16.81 10.80 -11.30
C VAL A 260 17.19 12.21 -11.75
N THR A 261 16.92 13.22 -10.92
CA THR A 261 17.14 14.64 -11.26
C THR A 261 18.58 14.98 -11.58
N LYS A 262 19.56 14.29 -10.93
CA LYS A 262 21.00 14.57 -11.12
C LYS A 262 21.54 14.05 -12.47
N LEU A 263 20.81 13.18 -13.16
CA LEU A 263 21.26 12.65 -14.45
C LEU A 263 21.27 13.75 -15.52
N ARG A 264 22.37 13.88 -16.28
CA ARG A 264 22.46 14.84 -17.39
C ARG A 264 21.39 14.59 -18.46
N ALA A 265 20.96 15.66 -19.10
CA ALA A 265 19.92 15.61 -20.10
C ALA A 265 20.33 14.86 -21.40
N GLU A 266 19.34 14.50 -22.21
CA GLU A 266 19.54 13.99 -23.56
C GLU A 266 20.29 15.03 -24.42
N GLY A 267 21.30 14.59 -25.17
CA GLY A 267 22.16 15.47 -25.98
C GLY A 267 23.33 16.09 -25.25
N SER A 268 23.42 15.96 -23.90
CA SER A 268 24.56 16.45 -23.12
C SER A 268 25.86 15.74 -23.48
N PRO A 269 27.03 16.43 -23.47
CA PRO A 269 28.28 15.85 -23.90
C PRO A 269 28.79 14.77 -22.93
N ILE A 270 29.24 13.64 -23.49
CA ILE A 270 30.04 12.63 -22.80
C ILE A 270 31.48 12.76 -23.29
N ARG A 271 32.32 13.39 -22.44
CA ARG A 271 33.72 13.74 -22.86
C ARG A 271 34.62 12.53 -23.06
N SER A 272 34.38 11.43 -22.32
CA SER A 272 35.23 10.22 -22.36
C SER A 272 35.27 9.56 -23.73
N ASN A 273 34.14 9.58 -24.45
CA ASN A 273 33.99 8.92 -25.77
C ASN A 273 33.59 9.87 -26.90
N ASN A 274 33.60 11.18 -26.64
CA ASN A 274 33.23 12.21 -27.62
C ASN A 274 31.87 11.96 -28.31
N THR A 275 30.88 11.63 -27.46
CA THR A 275 29.50 11.36 -27.87
C THR A 275 28.52 12.16 -26.99
N THR A 276 27.23 11.92 -27.15
CA THR A 276 26.16 12.59 -26.38
C THR A 276 25.35 11.60 -25.53
N SER A 277 24.83 12.09 -24.42
CA SER A 277 23.97 11.34 -23.51
C SER A 277 22.61 11.03 -24.13
N THR A 278 22.05 9.89 -23.79
CA THR A 278 20.66 9.51 -24.08
C THR A 278 19.65 10.02 -23.03
N GLY A 279 20.14 10.75 -22.03
CA GLY A 279 19.33 11.26 -20.91
C GLY A 279 18.89 10.18 -19.90
N PRO A 280 18.04 10.52 -18.93
CA PRO A 280 17.61 9.63 -17.86
C PRO A 280 16.62 8.54 -18.29
N ILE A 281 15.81 8.79 -19.35
CA ILE A 281 14.68 7.94 -19.74
C ILE A 281 15.06 6.47 -20.02
N PRO A 282 16.15 6.16 -20.76
CA PRO A 282 16.55 4.76 -21.01
C PRO A 282 16.96 4.02 -19.72
N PHE A 283 17.58 4.71 -18.76
CA PHE A 283 17.94 4.11 -17.47
C PHE A 283 16.69 3.80 -16.64
N MET A 284 15.68 4.69 -16.66
CA MET A 284 14.40 4.46 -16.02
C MET A 284 13.67 3.24 -16.62
N HIS A 285 13.71 3.07 -17.94
CA HIS A 285 13.17 1.88 -18.61
C HIS A 285 13.90 0.59 -18.17
N THR A 286 15.23 0.65 -18.02
CA THR A 286 16.04 -0.49 -17.53
C THR A 286 15.60 -0.91 -16.12
N ILE A 287 15.38 0.06 -15.22
CA ILE A 287 14.90 -0.20 -13.86
C ILE A 287 13.47 -0.74 -13.90
N ASP A 288 12.58 -0.19 -14.71
CA ASP A 288 11.20 -0.71 -14.86
C ASP A 288 11.19 -2.19 -15.27
N SER A 289 12.04 -2.57 -16.20
CA SER A 289 12.25 -3.96 -16.62
C SER A 289 12.82 -4.84 -15.50
N THR A 290 13.72 -4.29 -14.69
CA THR A 290 14.31 -4.95 -13.52
C THR A 290 13.24 -5.26 -12.44
N LEU A 291 12.33 -4.33 -12.19
CA LEU A 291 11.21 -4.54 -11.25
C LEU A 291 10.31 -5.71 -11.66
N ARG A 292 10.11 -5.90 -12.95
CA ARG A 292 9.33 -7.02 -13.50
C ARG A 292 10.08 -8.35 -13.40
N ALA A 293 11.40 -8.34 -13.57
CA ALA A 293 12.23 -9.53 -13.50
C ALA A 293 12.34 -10.09 -12.07
N VAL A 294 12.36 -9.22 -11.06
CA VAL A 294 12.48 -9.60 -9.65
C VAL A 294 11.09 -9.62 -9.01
N SER A 295 10.36 -10.72 -9.22
CA SER A 295 9.08 -10.94 -8.56
C SER A 295 9.25 -11.87 -7.35
N ARG A 296 8.45 -11.68 -6.30
CA ARG A 296 8.42 -12.54 -5.12
C ARG A 296 7.62 -13.82 -5.39
N GLY A 297 8.26 -14.84 -5.91
CA GLY A 297 7.62 -16.12 -6.15
C GLY A 297 6.35 -16.05 -7.01
N GLY A 298 6.26 -15.08 -7.93
CA GLY A 298 5.08 -14.83 -8.75
C GLY A 298 3.91 -14.13 -8.02
N LYS A 299 4.04 -13.88 -6.70
CA LYS A 299 2.94 -13.32 -5.89
C LYS A 299 2.92 -11.79 -5.84
N LYS A 300 4.05 -11.11 -6.09
CA LYS A 300 4.13 -9.64 -6.07
C LYS A 300 5.31 -9.14 -6.93
N PHE A 301 5.06 -8.13 -7.77
CA PHE A 301 6.10 -7.43 -8.51
C PHE A 301 6.81 -6.39 -7.64
N GLY A 302 8.03 -5.99 -8.06
CA GLY A 302 8.72 -4.86 -7.47
C GLY A 302 7.94 -3.56 -7.67
N ALA A 303 8.03 -2.65 -6.71
CA ALA A 303 7.33 -1.37 -6.75
C ALA A 303 8.29 -0.22 -6.48
N LEU A 304 8.31 0.78 -7.40
CA LEU A 304 9.19 1.92 -7.36
C LEU A 304 8.47 3.17 -7.89
N CYS A 305 8.79 4.34 -7.31
CA CYS A 305 8.40 5.63 -7.85
C CYS A 305 9.65 6.44 -8.25
N PHE A 306 9.69 6.90 -9.50
CA PHE A 306 10.70 7.84 -9.97
C PHE A 306 10.31 9.27 -9.62
N TYR A 307 11.29 10.04 -9.17
CA TYR A 307 11.17 11.46 -8.84
C TYR A 307 12.08 12.29 -9.75
N MET A 308 11.53 13.37 -10.33
CA MET A 308 12.27 14.34 -11.11
C MET A 308 11.80 15.75 -10.78
N GLU A 309 12.77 16.70 -10.61
CA GLU A 309 12.44 18.12 -10.48
C GLU A 309 11.98 18.68 -11.83
N ASN A 310 10.97 19.54 -11.77
CA ASN A 310 10.29 20.02 -12.96
C ASN A 310 11.05 21.09 -13.76
N TRP A 311 12.26 21.47 -13.33
CA TRP A 311 13.20 22.31 -14.09
C TRP A 311 14.18 21.48 -14.95
N HIS A 312 14.20 20.15 -14.84
CA HIS A 312 15.06 19.28 -15.65
C HIS A 312 14.70 19.38 -17.13
N LEU A 313 15.72 19.42 -18.02
CA LEU A 313 15.51 19.62 -19.46
C LEU A 313 14.65 18.50 -20.09
N ASP A 314 14.77 17.25 -19.61
CA ASP A 314 14.00 16.10 -20.07
C ASP A 314 12.65 15.91 -19.35
N PHE A 315 12.23 16.87 -18.54
CA PHE A 315 10.97 16.78 -17.82
C PHE A 315 9.75 16.56 -18.73
N PRO A 316 9.64 17.16 -19.93
CA PRO A 316 8.54 16.84 -20.85
C PRO A 316 8.49 15.35 -21.24
N GLN A 317 9.63 14.69 -21.39
CA GLN A 317 9.70 13.25 -21.70
C GLN A 317 9.36 12.40 -20.46
N PHE A 318 9.68 12.89 -19.26
CA PHE A 318 9.28 12.27 -18.01
C PHE A 318 7.74 12.21 -17.86
N LEU A 319 7.00 13.25 -18.28
CA LEU A 319 5.55 13.25 -18.29
C LEU A 319 4.94 12.18 -19.21
N ASP A 320 5.67 11.79 -20.25
CA ASP A 320 5.20 10.78 -21.23
C ASP A 320 5.42 9.34 -20.76
N LEU A 321 6.17 9.10 -19.68
CA LEU A 321 6.58 7.75 -19.25
C LEU A 321 5.40 6.80 -19.03
N ARG A 322 4.28 7.31 -18.49
CA ARG A 322 3.09 6.50 -18.18
C ARG A 322 2.03 6.49 -19.29
N GLN A 323 2.29 7.17 -20.41
CA GLN A 323 1.37 7.16 -21.56
C GLN A 323 1.27 5.76 -22.19
N ASN A 324 0.05 5.37 -22.60
CA ASN A 324 -0.21 4.07 -23.20
C ASN A 324 0.31 3.95 -24.64
N ALA A 325 0.44 5.08 -25.34
CA ALA A 325 0.94 5.16 -26.71
C ALA A 325 2.41 5.61 -26.77
N GLY A 326 3.05 5.42 -27.92
CA GLY A 326 4.42 5.82 -28.21
C GLY A 326 5.42 4.69 -28.12
N ASP A 327 6.72 5.02 -28.17
CA ASP A 327 7.81 4.06 -28.14
C ASP A 327 7.86 3.29 -26.81
N PRO A 328 7.69 1.95 -26.79
CA PRO A 328 7.71 1.14 -25.56
C PRO A 328 9.02 1.26 -24.77
N TYR A 329 10.16 1.49 -25.44
CA TYR A 329 11.46 1.64 -24.79
C TYR A 329 11.64 2.99 -24.07
N ARG A 330 10.70 3.91 -24.26
CA ARG A 330 10.63 5.20 -23.57
C ARG A 330 9.42 5.29 -22.64
N ARG A 331 8.93 4.15 -22.16
CA ARG A 331 7.77 4.05 -21.22
C ARG A 331 8.13 3.19 -20.02
N THR A 332 7.47 3.48 -18.90
CA THR A 332 7.48 2.64 -17.71
C THR A 332 6.08 2.08 -17.49
N ARG A 333 5.97 0.78 -17.25
CA ARG A 333 4.68 0.09 -17.05
C ARG A 333 4.45 -0.31 -15.60
N THR A 334 5.54 -0.55 -14.87
CA THR A 334 5.53 -0.99 -13.46
C THR A 334 5.84 0.15 -12.52
N ALA A 335 6.88 0.93 -12.81
CA ALA A 335 7.31 2.04 -11.98
C ALA A 335 6.35 3.24 -12.11
N ASN A 336 6.06 3.86 -10.97
CA ASN A 336 5.27 5.08 -10.85
C ASN A 336 6.16 6.33 -11.05
N THR A 337 5.54 7.50 -11.14
CA THR A 337 6.26 8.77 -11.27
C THR A 337 5.66 9.83 -10.35
N ALA A 338 6.52 10.71 -9.81
CA ALA A 338 6.14 11.89 -9.03
C ALA A 338 7.01 13.08 -9.43
N VAL A 339 6.45 14.26 -9.39
CA VAL A 339 7.16 15.51 -9.70
C VAL A 339 7.58 16.22 -8.42
N TRP A 340 8.83 16.65 -8.36
CA TRP A 340 9.41 17.39 -7.25
C TRP A 340 9.39 18.90 -7.58
N ILE A 341 8.51 19.66 -6.90
CA ILE A 341 8.13 21.03 -7.28
C ILE A 341 8.70 22.05 -6.28
N SER A 342 9.42 23.06 -6.77
CA SER A 342 9.90 24.19 -5.97
C SER A 342 8.83 25.27 -5.78
N ASP A 343 8.94 26.05 -4.71
CA ASP A 343 8.11 27.25 -4.46
C ASP A 343 8.27 28.30 -5.57
N GLU A 344 9.47 28.42 -6.15
CA GLU A 344 9.72 29.31 -7.28
C GLU A 344 8.83 28.99 -8.48
N PHE A 345 8.65 27.69 -8.79
CA PHE A 345 7.75 27.28 -9.85
C PHE A 345 6.29 27.64 -9.53
N MET A 346 5.82 27.37 -8.31
CA MET A 346 4.44 27.70 -7.92
C MET A 346 4.17 29.20 -7.99
N LYS A 347 5.10 30.04 -7.52
CA LYS A 347 5.01 31.51 -7.65
C LYS A 347 4.94 31.96 -9.12
N ARG A 348 5.73 31.33 -10.02
CA ARG A 348 5.68 31.64 -11.45
C ARG A 348 4.40 31.17 -12.13
N VAL A 349 3.82 30.05 -11.68
CA VAL A 349 2.49 29.61 -12.13
C VAL A 349 1.42 30.65 -11.76
N GLU A 350 1.40 31.11 -10.52
CA GLU A 350 0.42 32.13 -10.06
C GLU A 350 0.57 33.44 -10.82
N ASN A 351 1.80 33.90 -11.05
CA ASN A 351 2.13 35.17 -11.69
C ASN A 351 2.27 35.10 -13.22
N ASP A 352 1.98 33.91 -13.81
CA ASP A 352 2.09 33.65 -15.27
C ASP A 352 3.46 34.02 -15.86
N GLN A 353 4.53 33.64 -15.18
CA GLN A 353 5.90 33.99 -15.56
C GLN A 353 6.56 32.90 -16.41
N PRO A 354 7.66 33.22 -17.13
CA PRO A 354 8.48 32.19 -17.81
C PRO A 354 9.10 31.20 -16.83
N TRP A 355 9.21 29.97 -17.30
CA TRP A 355 9.94 28.90 -16.63
C TRP A 355 11.00 28.35 -17.57
N TYR A 356 12.18 28.02 -17.03
CA TYR A 356 13.31 27.53 -17.80
C TYR A 356 13.62 26.11 -17.36
N LEU A 357 13.83 25.24 -18.34
CA LEU A 357 14.35 23.89 -18.13
C LEU A 357 15.85 23.91 -18.41
N PHE A 358 16.62 23.27 -17.53
CA PHE A 358 18.08 23.23 -17.57
C PHE A 358 18.62 21.80 -17.60
N ASP A 359 19.82 21.67 -18.12
CA ASP A 359 20.62 20.46 -17.99
C ASP A 359 21.30 20.45 -16.62
N PRO A 360 21.11 19.41 -15.77
CA PRO A 360 21.80 19.31 -14.48
C PRO A 360 23.33 19.36 -14.59
N LEU A 361 23.90 18.94 -15.72
CA LEU A 361 25.35 19.04 -15.97
C LEU A 361 25.82 20.50 -15.95
N GLU A 362 25.01 21.45 -16.39
CA GLU A 362 25.35 22.89 -16.43
C GLU A 362 24.82 23.65 -15.20
N THR A 363 23.89 23.07 -14.41
CA THR A 363 23.28 23.68 -13.23
C THR A 363 23.28 22.72 -12.03
N PRO A 364 24.43 22.14 -11.64
CA PRO A 364 24.52 21.00 -10.73
C PRO A 364 24.08 21.30 -9.29
N ASP A 365 24.12 22.55 -8.86
CA ASP A 365 23.79 22.98 -7.51
C ASP A 365 22.28 23.19 -7.28
N LEU A 366 21.46 23.37 -8.34
CA LEU A 366 20.02 23.58 -8.19
C LEU A 366 19.31 22.47 -7.42
N VAL A 367 19.77 21.24 -7.57
CA VAL A 367 19.17 20.10 -6.90
C VAL A 367 19.30 20.17 -5.37
N GLU A 368 20.41 20.76 -4.90
CA GLU A 368 20.72 20.85 -3.45
C GLU A 368 20.07 22.07 -2.76
N LEU A 369 19.65 23.07 -3.53
CA LEU A 369 19.14 24.34 -3.00
C LEU A 369 17.63 24.31 -2.78
N VAL A 370 17.17 25.07 -1.77
CA VAL A 370 15.75 25.16 -1.38
C VAL A 370 15.35 26.59 -1.04
N GLY A 371 14.08 26.93 -1.16
CA GLY A 371 13.51 28.22 -0.77
C GLY A 371 14.14 29.40 -1.51
N GLU A 372 14.53 30.45 -0.78
CA GLU A 372 15.11 31.67 -1.35
C GLU A 372 16.46 31.42 -2.04
N GLU A 373 17.28 30.50 -1.53
CA GLU A 373 18.57 30.15 -2.13
C GLU A 373 18.39 29.52 -3.51
N PHE A 374 17.41 28.61 -3.63
CA PHE A 374 17.02 28.05 -4.93
C PHE A 374 16.53 29.15 -5.88
N SER A 375 15.62 30.04 -5.43
CA SER A 375 15.06 31.12 -6.26
C SER A 375 16.12 32.07 -6.76
N ALA A 376 17.09 32.46 -5.91
CA ALA A 376 18.20 33.34 -6.28
C ALA A 376 19.11 32.69 -7.31
N ARG A 377 19.53 31.44 -7.08
CA ARG A 377 20.40 30.69 -7.98
C ARG A 377 19.73 30.37 -9.31
N TYR A 378 18.45 30.03 -9.27
CA TYR A 378 17.66 29.80 -10.47
C TYR A 378 17.58 31.07 -11.35
N ALA A 379 17.40 32.26 -10.73
CA ALA A 379 17.41 33.53 -11.45
C ALA A 379 18.79 33.84 -12.09
N GLU A 380 19.91 33.49 -11.42
CA GLU A 380 21.23 33.62 -12.01
C GLU A 380 21.40 32.72 -13.25
N TYR A 381 20.91 31.47 -13.21
CA TYR A 381 20.94 30.57 -14.36
C TYR A 381 20.03 31.05 -15.49
N VAL A 382 18.89 31.65 -15.19
CA VAL A 382 18.05 32.32 -16.21
C VAL A 382 18.81 33.45 -16.90
N ASP A 383 19.54 34.31 -16.14
CA ASP A 383 20.36 35.38 -16.70
C ASP A 383 21.52 34.84 -17.58
N LEU A 384 22.16 33.75 -17.14
CA LEU A 384 23.20 33.09 -17.91
C LEU A 384 22.65 32.49 -19.23
N ALA A 385 21.45 31.89 -19.18
CA ALA A 385 20.77 31.37 -20.38
C ALA A 385 20.43 32.48 -21.38
N GLU A 386 19.83 33.56 -20.91
CA GLU A 386 19.48 34.73 -21.74
C GLU A 386 20.72 35.42 -22.35
N LYS A 387 21.87 35.35 -21.68
CA LYS A 387 23.17 35.84 -22.18
C LYS A 387 23.87 34.84 -23.10
N GLY A 388 23.26 33.69 -23.39
CA GLY A 388 23.86 32.64 -24.27
C GLY A 388 25.09 31.96 -23.64
N LYS A 389 25.22 31.94 -22.33
CA LYS A 389 26.35 31.28 -21.61
C LYS A 389 26.04 29.83 -21.24
N LEU A 390 24.79 29.39 -21.25
CA LEU A 390 24.38 27.98 -21.14
C LEU A 390 24.14 27.40 -22.54
N ARG A 391 24.50 26.12 -22.75
CA ARG A 391 24.38 25.43 -24.04
C ARG A 391 23.00 24.87 -24.26
N SER A 392 22.43 24.32 -23.16
CA SER A 392 21.21 23.52 -23.19
C SER A 392 20.19 24.04 -22.20
N PHE A 393 19.21 24.74 -22.73
CA PHE A 393 18.06 25.15 -21.92
C PHE A 393 16.81 25.29 -22.81
N LYS A 394 15.62 25.27 -22.18
CA LYS A 394 14.36 25.53 -22.86
C LYS A 394 13.52 26.51 -22.05
N LYS A 395 13.03 27.57 -22.71
CA LYS A 395 12.12 28.56 -22.12
C LYS A 395 10.67 28.21 -22.46
N ILE A 396 9.83 28.11 -21.45
CA ILE A 396 8.38 27.84 -21.56
C ILE A 396 7.62 28.75 -20.61
N ARG A 397 6.28 28.69 -20.59
CA ARG A 397 5.48 29.35 -19.56
C ARG A 397 5.25 28.40 -18.40
N ALA A 398 5.33 28.88 -17.16
CA ALA A 398 5.08 28.05 -15.98
C ALA A 398 3.66 27.44 -15.98
N ARG A 399 2.66 28.21 -16.41
CA ARG A 399 1.28 27.70 -16.54
C ARG A 399 1.12 26.62 -17.61
N GLU A 400 1.86 26.70 -18.71
CA GLU A 400 1.86 25.64 -19.74
C GLU A 400 2.42 24.33 -19.18
N GLN A 401 3.50 24.39 -18.41
CA GLN A 401 4.04 23.19 -17.77
C GLN A 401 3.13 22.66 -16.68
N MET A 402 2.50 23.50 -15.86
CA MET A 402 1.52 23.06 -14.87
C MET A 402 0.32 22.39 -15.56
N THR A 403 -0.17 22.96 -16.66
CA THR A 403 -1.20 22.32 -17.49
C THR A 403 -0.76 20.94 -18.00
N ALA A 404 0.47 20.80 -18.49
CA ALA A 404 0.99 19.52 -18.98
C ALA A 404 1.09 18.47 -17.86
N ILE A 405 1.54 18.88 -16.66
CA ILE A 405 1.57 18.02 -15.45
C ILE A 405 0.16 17.54 -15.12
N LEU A 406 -0.82 18.46 -15.05
CA LEU A 406 -2.19 18.12 -14.66
C LEU A 406 -2.93 17.28 -15.72
N VAL A 407 -2.67 17.52 -17.01
CA VAL A 407 -3.19 16.67 -18.10
C VAL A 407 -2.60 15.25 -18.03
N SER A 408 -1.30 15.11 -17.77
CA SER A 408 -0.68 13.81 -17.57
C SER A 408 -1.28 13.11 -16.35
N LEU A 409 -1.39 13.81 -15.22
CA LEU A 409 -2.00 13.30 -14.00
C LEU A 409 -3.46 12.86 -14.21
N GLN A 410 -4.25 13.63 -14.93
CA GLN A 410 -5.65 13.30 -15.23
C GLN A 410 -5.79 12.06 -16.12
N THR A 411 -4.85 11.84 -17.04
CA THR A 411 -4.94 10.76 -18.04
C THR A 411 -4.30 9.46 -17.58
N THR A 412 -3.27 9.54 -16.72
CA THR A 412 -2.47 8.40 -16.30
C THR A 412 -2.39 8.20 -14.80
N SER A 413 -3.05 9.06 -14.00
CA SER A 413 -2.89 9.20 -12.54
C SER A 413 -1.44 9.49 -12.10
N HIS A 414 -0.59 9.97 -13.02
CA HIS A 414 0.82 10.31 -12.80
C HIS A 414 1.24 11.56 -13.60
N PRO A 415 2.30 12.29 -13.17
CA PRO A 415 3.05 12.13 -11.91
C PRO A 415 2.28 12.66 -10.70
N TRP A 416 2.54 12.14 -9.49
CA TRP A 416 2.02 12.71 -8.25
C TRP A 416 2.73 14.03 -7.94
N LEU A 417 2.03 14.99 -7.34
CA LEU A 417 2.60 16.29 -7.02
C LEU A 417 3.15 16.32 -5.59
N THR A 418 4.41 16.70 -5.46
CA THR A 418 5.14 16.82 -4.19
C THR A 418 5.92 18.13 -4.16
N TRP A 419 5.97 18.81 -3.01
CA TRP A 419 6.52 20.16 -2.90
C TRP A 419 7.86 20.17 -2.14
N LYS A 420 8.96 20.37 -2.88
CA LYS A 420 10.35 20.37 -2.41
C LYS A 420 10.53 21.26 -1.18
N ASP A 421 10.06 22.50 -1.27
CA ASP A 421 10.30 23.49 -0.23
C ASP A 421 9.40 23.28 0.99
N SER A 422 8.12 22.86 0.81
CA SER A 422 7.25 22.46 1.92
C SER A 422 7.86 21.31 2.75
N ILE A 423 8.60 20.42 2.12
CA ILE A 423 9.26 19.29 2.75
C ILE A 423 10.54 19.75 3.46
N ASN A 424 11.47 20.34 2.72
CA ASN A 424 12.81 20.68 3.23
C ASN A 424 12.79 21.80 4.28
N LEU A 425 11.97 22.84 4.09
CA LEU A 425 11.88 23.95 5.04
C LEU A 425 11.25 23.56 6.38
N ARG A 426 10.58 22.39 6.41
CA ARG A 426 9.95 21.82 7.60
C ARG A 426 10.64 20.56 8.13
N ALA A 427 11.79 20.19 7.59
CA ALA A 427 12.55 19.05 8.06
C ALA A 427 13.21 19.35 9.42
N LEU A 428 13.03 18.46 10.39
CA LEU A 428 13.67 18.54 11.71
C LEU A 428 15.02 17.79 11.75
N ASN A 429 15.31 17.00 10.73
CA ASN A 429 16.60 16.36 10.46
C ASN A 429 17.40 17.10 9.37
N ASP A 430 17.26 18.42 9.31
CA ASP A 430 17.83 19.33 8.29
C ASP A 430 19.38 19.40 8.29
N ASN A 431 20.02 18.87 9.32
CA ASN A 431 21.47 18.78 9.45
C ASN A 431 22.12 17.62 8.65
N THR A 432 21.33 16.75 8.06
CA THR A 432 21.82 15.54 7.37
C THR A 432 21.72 15.61 5.84
N GLY A 433 21.35 16.77 5.29
CA GLY A 433 21.32 17.01 3.84
C GLY A 433 19.95 17.40 3.29
N THR A 434 19.90 17.63 1.98
CA THR A 434 18.68 17.99 1.27
C THR A 434 17.85 16.75 0.95
N ILE A 435 16.52 16.86 1.09
CA ILE A 435 15.56 15.82 0.70
C ILE A 435 15.21 16.02 -0.78
N HIS A 436 15.52 15.04 -1.64
CA HIS A 436 15.36 15.13 -3.10
C HIS A 436 14.17 14.35 -3.64
N LEU A 437 13.49 13.58 -2.81
CA LEU A 437 12.38 12.70 -3.20
C LEU A 437 11.61 12.22 -1.97
N SER A 438 10.56 11.46 -2.24
CA SER A 438 9.86 10.65 -1.26
C SER A 438 9.92 9.16 -1.63
N ASN A 439 9.28 8.29 -0.85
CA ASN A 439 9.19 6.86 -1.14
C ASN A 439 8.16 6.54 -2.24
N LEU A 440 7.83 5.26 -2.38
CA LEU A 440 6.80 4.77 -3.32
C LEU A 440 5.43 5.42 -3.09
N CYS A 441 5.04 5.63 -1.83
CA CYS A 441 3.70 6.11 -1.45
C CYS A 441 3.64 7.58 -1.01
N THR A 442 4.73 8.33 -1.12
CA THR A 442 4.87 9.78 -0.89
C THR A 442 4.80 10.26 0.56
N GLU A 443 4.74 9.38 1.57
CA GLU A 443 4.71 9.77 2.98
C GLU A 443 6.09 9.99 3.61
N ILE A 444 7.18 9.45 3.03
CA ILE A 444 8.52 9.48 3.61
C ILE A 444 9.33 10.64 3.05
N THR A 445 9.88 11.45 3.93
CA THR A 445 10.69 12.62 3.58
C THR A 445 11.98 12.62 4.39
N LEU A 446 12.98 11.90 3.88
CA LEU A 446 14.29 11.71 4.49
C LEU A 446 15.41 12.16 3.55
N PRO A 447 16.48 12.79 4.04
CA PRO A 447 17.66 13.10 3.23
C PRO A 447 18.36 11.84 2.73
N GLN A 448 18.86 11.89 1.51
CA GLN A 448 19.63 10.81 0.89
C GLN A 448 20.74 11.40 0.02
N ASP A 449 21.80 10.63 -0.12
CA ASP A 449 22.91 10.97 -1.00
C ASP A 449 23.50 9.70 -1.63
N ARG A 450 24.68 9.82 -2.25
CA ARG A 450 25.35 8.70 -2.91
C ARG A 450 25.66 7.52 -1.97
N ASP A 451 25.97 7.84 -0.70
CA ASP A 451 26.45 6.89 0.30
C ASP A 451 25.36 6.53 1.32
N ASN A 452 24.18 7.18 1.22
CA ASN A 452 23.05 6.98 2.12
C ASN A 452 21.77 6.65 1.35
N VAL A 453 21.29 5.43 1.51
CA VAL A 453 19.94 5.02 1.15
C VAL A 453 19.07 5.13 2.40
N SER A 454 18.25 6.17 2.48
CA SER A 454 17.46 6.39 3.68
C SER A 454 16.29 5.40 3.80
N VAL A 455 16.00 5.02 5.04
CA VAL A 455 15.04 3.97 5.38
C VAL A 455 14.02 4.51 6.37
N CYS A 456 12.75 4.15 6.18
CA CYS A 456 11.73 4.41 7.18
C CYS A 456 10.97 3.14 7.56
N ASN A 457 10.66 3.03 8.86
CA ASN A 457 9.98 1.92 9.50
C ASN A 457 8.60 2.40 9.97
N LEU A 458 7.52 1.74 9.54
CA LEU A 458 6.17 2.28 9.64
C LEU A 458 5.25 1.45 10.53
N ALA A 459 4.36 2.15 11.25
CA ALA A 459 3.20 1.61 11.93
C ALA A 459 2.02 2.59 11.85
N SER A 460 0.80 2.12 12.08
CA SER A 460 -0.39 2.97 12.08
C SER A 460 -1.33 2.60 13.22
N ILE A 461 -1.78 3.61 13.95
CA ILE A 461 -2.78 3.49 15.03
C ILE A 461 -4.15 3.35 14.38
N ASN A 462 -4.95 2.39 14.84
CA ASN A 462 -6.35 2.26 14.47
C ASN A 462 -7.21 3.15 15.38
N LEU A 463 -7.56 4.33 14.91
CA LEU A 463 -8.35 5.30 15.70
C LEU A 463 -9.68 4.73 16.17
N SER A 464 -10.33 3.88 15.36
CA SER A 464 -11.63 3.31 15.70
C SER A 464 -11.61 2.38 16.92
N ARG A 465 -10.43 1.89 17.33
CA ARG A 465 -10.25 1.05 18.52
C ARG A 465 -10.06 1.84 19.82
N HIS A 466 -9.93 3.16 19.73
CA HIS A 466 -9.75 4.06 20.86
C HIS A 466 -11.00 4.91 21.11
N LEU A 467 -12.11 4.55 20.45
CA LEU A 467 -13.42 5.18 20.63
C LEU A 467 -14.41 4.11 21.12
N ASP A 468 -14.86 4.21 22.36
CA ASP A 468 -15.83 3.31 22.98
C ASP A 468 -17.11 4.07 23.28
N ASP A 469 -18.25 3.64 22.73
CA ASP A 469 -19.58 4.26 22.87
C ASP A 469 -19.62 5.79 22.70
N GLY A 470 -18.84 6.30 21.74
CA GLY A 470 -18.72 7.75 21.46
C GLY A 470 -17.73 8.52 22.33
N GLU A 471 -17.10 7.88 23.29
CA GLU A 471 -16.11 8.50 24.18
C GLU A 471 -14.68 8.02 23.84
N TRP A 472 -13.72 8.96 23.89
CA TRP A 472 -12.32 8.65 23.62
C TRP A 472 -11.60 8.07 24.83
N ASP A 473 -10.97 6.92 24.67
CA ASP A 473 -9.98 6.40 25.62
C ASP A 473 -8.60 7.00 25.32
N TRP A 474 -8.36 8.22 25.81
CA TRP A 474 -7.12 8.97 25.62
C TRP A 474 -5.90 8.27 26.23
N ASP A 475 -6.05 7.58 27.35
CA ASP A 475 -4.96 6.85 28.01
C ASP A 475 -4.51 5.67 27.13
N ARG A 476 -5.47 4.92 26.60
CA ARG A 476 -5.20 3.81 25.66
C ARG A 476 -4.56 4.31 24.36
N LEU A 477 -4.99 5.47 23.87
CA LEU A 477 -4.42 6.10 22.66
C LEU A 477 -2.97 6.55 22.90
N ALA A 478 -2.69 7.19 24.05
CA ALA A 478 -1.35 7.59 24.46
C ALA A 478 -0.42 6.37 24.59
N GLU A 479 -0.88 5.31 25.28
CA GLU A 479 -0.13 4.07 25.42
C GLU A 479 0.16 3.42 24.06
N SER A 480 -0.80 3.42 23.15
CA SER A 480 -0.63 2.86 21.80
C SER A 480 0.40 3.65 20.98
N ALA A 481 0.40 4.98 21.06
CA ALA A 481 1.39 5.82 20.39
C ALA A 481 2.81 5.57 20.93
N ARG A 482 2.98 5.56 22.26
CA ARG A 482 4.28 5.29 22.90
C ARG A 482 4.79 3.89 22.57
N MET A 483 3.93 2.90 22.69
CA MET A 483 4.31 1.50 22.43
C MET A 483 4.67 1.26 20.97
N ALA A 484 3.98 1.90 20.04
CA ALA A 484 4.31 1.81 18.61
C ALA A 484 5.69 2.42 18.30
N ILE A 485 6.03 3.58 18.89
CA ILE A 485 7.37 4.19 18.74
C ILE A 485 8.45 3.27 19.30
N ARG A 486 8.26 2.71 20.52
CA ARG A 486 9.21 1.78 21.11
C ARG A 486 9.41 0.53 20.24
N GLN A 487 8.32 -0.01 19.71
CA GLN A 487 8.39 -1.18 18.81
C GLN A 487 9.12 -0.86 17.51
N LEU A 488 8.90 0.33 16.92
CA LEU A 488 9.59 0.79 15.71
C LEU A 488 11.08 1.08 15.98
N ASP A 489 11.45 1.61 17.15
CA ASP A 489 12.86 1.75 17.53
C ASP A 489 13.55 0.39 17.69
N ASN A 490 12.89 -0.58 18.33
CA ASN A 490 13.41 -1.95 18.44
C ASN A 490 13.63 -2.62 17.08
N LEU A 491 12.72 -2.38 16.11
CA LEU A 491 12.81 -2.90 14.75
C LEU A 491 14.13 -2.52 14.07
N ILE A 492 14.61 -1.30 14.30
CA ILE A 492 15.84 -0.78 13.69
C ILE A 492 17.06 -1.63 14.06
N ASP A 493 17.14 -2.08 15.30
CA ASP A 493 18.26 -2.89 15.79
C ASP A 493 18.19 -4.38 15.36
N ILE A 494 17.07 -4.78 14.78
CA ILE A 494 16.79 -6.17 14.39
C ILE A 494 16.81 -6.37 12.89
N THR A 495 16.33 -5.37 12.14
CA THR A 495 16.22 -5.45 10.68
C THR A 495 17.56 -5.69 10.00
N ARG A 496 17.55 -6.40 8.88
CA ARG A 496 18.71 -6.58 7.99
C ARG A 496 18.37 -6.09 6.61
N SER A 497 19.32 -5.51 5.94
CA SER A 497 19.18 -5.10 4.56
C SER A 497 20.29 -5.71 3.70
N SER A 498 19.97 -5.94 2.43
CA SER A 498 20.97 -6.37 1.44
C SER A 498 21.76 -5.20 0.82
N VAL A 499 21.44 -3.97 1.23
CA VAL A 499 22.07 -2.73 0.78
C VAL A 499 22.75 -2.08 1.99
N PRO A 500 24.10 -2.11 2.10
CA PRO A 500 24.81 -1.61 3.29
C PRO A 500 24.55 -0.14 3.62
N GLU A 501 24.37 0.70 2.59
CA GLU A 501 24.07 2.13 2.75
C GLU A 501 22.72 2.35 3.45
N SER A 502 21.78 1.40 3.30
CA SER A 502 20.49 1.47 4.01
C SER A 502 20.62 1.04 5.49
N GLU A 503 21.46 0.07 5.81
CA GLU A 503 21.78 -0.26 7.21
C GLU A 503 22.49 0.92 7.89
N HIS A 504 23.50 1.48 7.25
CA HIS A 504 24.21 2.64 7.76
C HIS A 504 23.26 3.82 8.04
N SER A 505 22.42 4.20 7.08
CA SER A 505 21.45 5.29 7.24
C SER A 505 20.44 5.01 8.37
N ASN A 506 19.99 3.75 8.50
CA ASN A 506 19.08 3.34 9.55
C ASN A 506 19.72 3.47 10.94
N ASP A 507 20.98 3.07 11.09
CA ASP A 507 21.75 3.19 12.34
C ASP A 507 22.03 4.65 12.72
N GLN A 508 22.38 5.52 11.74
CA GLN A 508 22.75 6.90 11.99
C GLN A 508 21.54 7.79 12.33
N ASN A 509 20.37 7.53 11.71
CA ASN A 509 19.21 8.41 11.80
C ASN A 509 18.05 7.80 12.61
N ARG A 510 17.95 6.48 12.68
CA ARG A 510 16.87 5.75 13.37
C ARG A 510 15.49 6.29 13.02
N ALA A 511 15.21 6.50 11.72
CA ALA A 511 13.98 7.10 11.25
C ALA A 511 12.80 6.14 11.37
N VAL A 512 11.71 6.64 11.94
CA VAL A 512 10.43 5.93 12.04
C VAL A 512 9.29 6.82 11.55
N GLY A 513 8.15 6.20 11.22
CA GLY A 513 6.95 6.89 10.78
C GLY A 513 5.70 6.26 11.37
N LEU A 514 5.16 6.87 12.44
CA LEU A 514 3.88 6.49 13.01
C LEU A 514 2.77 7.28 12.33
N GLY A 515 1.77 6.57 11.79
CA GLY A 515 0.57 7.16 11.21
C GLY A 515 -0.70 6.77 11.97
N VAL A 516 -1.83 7.11 11.35
CA VAL A 516 -3.17 6.75 11.84
C VAL A 516 -3.99 6.17 10.68
N MET A 517 -5.01 5.36 10.99
CA MET A 517 -6.01 4.83 10.08
C MET A 517 -7.38 4.82 10.75
N GLY A 518 -8.46 4.77 9.95
CA GLY A 518 -9.82 4.70 10.47
C GLY A 518 -10.44 6.04 10.82
N PHE A 519 -9.94 7.15 10.26
CA PHE A 519 -10.49 8.48 10.56
C PHE A 519 -11.96 8.60 10.13
N THR A 520 -12.30 8.10 8.94
CA THR A 520 -13.70 8.13 8.46
C THR A 520 -14.63 7.29 9.33
N ASP A 521 -14.20 6.08 9.75
CA ASP A 521 -14.99 5.25 10.66
C ASP A 521 -15.31 5.99 11.97
N VAL A 522 -14.35 6.76 12.48
CA VAL A 522 -14.55 7.57 13.69
C VAL A 522 -15.55 8.68 13.43
N CYS A 523 -15.44 9.42 12.33
CA CYS A 523 -16.40 10.45 11.94
C CYS A 523 -17.83 9.88 11.85
N GLU A 524 -17.99 8.75 11.14
CA GLU A 524 -19.27 8.07 11.00
C GLU A 524 -19.87 7.63 12.33
N ARG A 525 -19.05 7.05 13.23
CA ARG A 525 -19.48 6.59 14.55
C ARG A 525 -19.84 7.74 15.51
N LEU A 526 -19.24 8.92 15.34
CA LEU A 526 -19.57 10.13 16.07
C LEU A 526 -20.72 10.93 15.44
N GLY A 527 -21.23 10.52 14.27
CA GLY A 527 -22.25 11.25 13.55
C GLY A 527 -21.76 12.56 12.94
N ILE A 528 -20.45 12.65 12.62
CA ILE A 528 -19.79 13.85 12.09
C ILE A 528 -19.57 13.69 10.59
N SER A 529 -19.96 14.70 9.80
CA SER A 529 -19.63 14.71 8.37
C SER A 529 -18.13 14.93 8.16
N TYR A 530 -17.51 14.14 7.26
CA TYR A 530 -16.09 14.31 6.89
C TYR A 530 -15.78 15.74 6.41
N GLU A 531 -16.74 16.39 5.75
CA GLU A 531 -16.67 17.78 5.26
C GLU A 531 -17.35 18.75 6.24
N SER A 532 -16.83 18.82 7.47
CA SER A 532 -17.31 19.73 8.51
C SER A 532 -16.17 20.27 9.36
N ASP A 533 -16.40 21.41 10.01
CA ASP A 533 -15.43 22.00 10.93
C ASP A 533 -15.14 21.08 12.13
N GLU A 534 -16.14 20.32 12.57
CA GLU A 534 -15.98 19.34 13.65
C GLU A 534 -15.01 18.22 13.25
N ALA A 535 -15.07 17.72 12.01
CA ALA A 535 -14.13 16.72 11.51
C ALA A 535 -12.72 17.30 11.39
N TYR A 536 -12.59 18.56 10.95
CA TYR A 536 -11.29 19.25 10.85
C TYR A 536 -10.66 19.49 12.22
N GLU A 537 -11.45 19.87 13.23
CA GLU A 537 -10.98 20.00 14.61
C GLU A 537 -10.64 18.64 15.23
N LEU A 538 -11.41 17.60 14.91
CA LEU A 538 -11.18 16.26 15.41
C LEU A 538 -9.85 15.70 14.92
N ILE A 539 -9.56 15.74 13.59
CA ILE A 539 -8.28 15.24 13.08
C ILE A 539 -7.11 16.06 13.59
N ASP A 540 -7.27 17.37 13.71
CA ASP A 540 -6.28 18.26 14.29
C ASP A 540 -5.90 17.81 15.71
N ARG A 541 -6.90 17.63 16.58
CA ARG A 541 -6.73 17.19 17.96
C ARG A 541 -6.11 15.79 18.06
N LEU A 542 -6.56 14.85 17.25
CA LEU A 542 -6.09 13.47 17.30
C LEU A 542 -4.63 13.36 16.88
N VAL A 543 -4.25 14.02 15.79
CA VAL A 543 -2.86 13.96 15.29
C VAL A 543 -1.93 14.77 16.18
N GLU A 544 -2.37 15.90 16.74
CA GLU A 544 -1.64 16.64 17.78
C GLU A 544 -1.31 15.72 18.97
N PHE A 545 -2.33 15.04 19.51
CA PHE A 545 -2.19 14.14 20.65
C PHE A 545 -1.22 12.98 20.38
N VAL A 546 -1.40 12.29 19.24
CA VAL A 546 -0.52 11.16 18.85
C VAL A 546 0.91 11.64 18.64
N SER A 547 1.10 12.77 17.95
CA SER A 547 2.43 13.34 17.68
C SER A 547 3.14 13.73 18.97
N TRP A 548 2.45 14.39 19.89
CA TRP A 548 3.01 14.78 21.19
C TRP A 548 3.52 13.54 21.94
N HIS A 549 2.72 12.48 22.06
CA HIS A 549 3.11 11.26 22.76
C HIS A 549 4.21 10.46 22.03
N ALA A 550 4.24 10.50 20.71
CA ALA A 550 5.31 9.89 19.92
C ALA A 550 6.65 10.59 20.15
N ILE A 551 6.66 11.92 20.15
CA ILE A 551 7.86 12.73 20.38
C ILE A 551 8.34 12.55 21.83
N ASP A 552 7.43 12.57 22.80
CA ASP A 552 7.74 12.40 24.23
C ASP A 552 8.37 11.03 24.52
N GLU A 553 7.84 9.93 23.90
CA GLU A 553 8.43 8.59 24.04
C GLU A 553 9.82 8.49 23.40
N SER A 554 10.04 9.11 22.22
CA SER A 554 11.36 9.11 21.59
C SER A 554 12.41 9.83 22.44
N ALA A 555 12.02 10.89 23.15
CA ALA A 555 12.89 11.57 24.11
C ALA A 555 13.15 10.71 25.36
N ASP A 556 12.14 9.96 25.86
CA ASP A 556 12.34 9.00 26.93
C ASP A 556 13.27 7.85 26.52
N LEU A 557 13.10 7.31 25.30
CA LEU A 557 14.01 6.31 24.73
C LEU A 557 15.44 6.84 24.56
N ALA A 558 15.61 8.11 24.20
CA ALA A 558 16.93 8.73 24.15
C ALA A 558 17.59 8.79 25.53
N SER A 559 16.82 9.06 26.59
CA SER A 559 17.30 9.01 27.98
C SER A 559 17.66 7.59 28.42
N GLU A 560 16.91 6.59 27.95
CA GLU A 560 17.11 5.17 28.28
C GLU A 560 18.28 4.53 27.49
N ARG A 561 18.46 4.89 26.21
CA ARG A 561 19.30 4.16 25.22
C ARG A 561 20.31 5.03 24.49
N GLY A 562 20.32 6.34 24.75
CA GLY A 562 21.09 7.35 24.01
C GLY A 562 20.35 7.93 22.81
N ALA A 563 20.70 9.16 22.45
CA ALA A 563 20.17 9.83 21.27
C ALA A 563 20.68 9.15 19.98
N TYR A 564 19.95 9.36 18.86
CA TYR A 564 20.45 8.91 17.56
C TYR A 564 21.75 9.64 17.18
N PRO A 565 22.69 8.99 16.44
CA PRO A 565 24.04 9.56 16.20
C PRO A 565 24.04 10.96 15.57
N ASN A 566 23.15 11.20 14.58
CA ASN A 566 23.06 12.49 13.90
C ASN A 566 22.16 13.54 14.61
N PHE A 567 21.92 13.39 15.91
CA PHE A 567 21.06 14.31 16.68
C PHE A 567 21.62 15.74 16.75
N ALA A 568 22.93 15.89 16.94
CA ALA A 568 23.55 17.20 17.09
C ALA A 568 23.41 18.05 15.83
N GLY A 569 22.93 19.29 15.97
CA GLY A 569 22.66 20.19 14.86
C GLY A 569 21.28 20.06 14.23
N SER A 570 20.51 19.02 14.56
CA SER A 570 19.13 18.84 14.09
C SER A 570 18.16 19.90 14.63
N GLY A 571 16.99 20.04 14.04
CA GLY A 571 15.90 20.87 14.56
C GLY A 571 15.54 20.47 15.99
N TRP A 572 15.50 19.16 16.29
CA TRP A 572 15.25 18.64 17.62
C TRP A 572 16.27 19.13 18.65
N SER A 573 17.56 19.13 18.31
CA SER A 573 18.63 19.62 19.22
C SER A 573 18.55 21.13 19.46
N ARG A 574 17.87 21.87 18.59
CA ARG A 574 17.55 23.29 18.75
C ARG A 574 16.24 23.52 19.53
N GLY A 575 15.59 22.46 20.01
CA GLY A 575 14.31 22.52 20.73
C GLY A 575 13.10 22.80 19.83
N LEU A 576 13.19 22.53 18.53
CA LEU A 576 12.08 22.71 17.61
C LEU A 576 11.20 21.46 17.58
N VAL A 577 9.89 21.68 17.40
CA VAL A 577 8.87 20.65 17.19
C VAL A 577 8.11 20.93 15.88
N PRO A 578 7.32 20.00 15.34
CA PRO A 578 6.73 20.16 14.00
C PRO A 578 5.99 21.48 13.76
N ILE A 579 5.22 21.98 14.73
CA ILE A 579 4.46 23.23 14.59
C ILE A 579 5.35 24.46 14.39
N ASP A 580 6.56 24.49 14.97
CA ASP A 580 7.51 25.62 14.88
C ASP A 580 8.03 25.81 13.46
N THR A 581 8.07 24.71 12.71
CA THR A 581 8.60 24.71 11.33
C THR A 581 7.71 25.48 10.35
N LEU A 582 6.43 25.71 10.68
CA LEU A 582 5.50 26.48 9.84
C LEU A 582 5.95 27.93 9.70
N GLU A 583 6.29 28.59 10.80
CA GLU A 583 6.75 29.97 10.80
C GLU A 583 8.09 30.13 10.03
N ALA A 584 9.00 29.19 10.24
CA ALA A 584 10.26 29.17 9.51
C ALA A 584 10.04 29.01 7.99
N MET A 585 9.11 28.14 7.59
CA MET A 585 8.72 27.98 6.19
C MET A 585 8.12 29.24 5.60
N GLU A 586 7.18 29.89 6.30
CA GLU A 586 6.58 31.15 5.83
C GLU A 586 7.60 32.26 5.56
N ARG A 587 8.54 32.45 6.49
CA ARG A 587 9.60 33.44 6.35
C ARG A 587 10.48 33.17 5.12
N ARG A 588 10.89 31.91 4.92
CA ARG A 588 11.77 31.51 3.81
C ARG A 588 11.04 31.35 2.48
N ARG A 589 9.76 31.05 2.50
CA ARG A 589 8.90 30.96 1.33
C ARG A 589 8.43 32.32 0.86
N GLY A 590 8.22 33.29 1.78
CA GLY A 590 7.59 34.57 1.53
C GLY A 590 6.09 34.50 1.19
N VAL A 591 5.42 33.39 1.53
CA VAL A 591 3.99 33.17 1.35
C VAL A 591 3.42 32.60 2.64
N PRO A 592 2.30 33.15 3.19
CA PRO A 592 1.65 32.60 4.37
C PRO A 592 1.17 31.17 4.17
N VAL A 593 1.14 30.39 5.25
CA VAL A 593 0.55 29.06 5.27
C VAL A 593 -0.87 29.15 5.82
N ASP A 594 -1.83 28.78 4.97
CA ASP A 594 -3.26 28.84 5.28
C ASP A 594 -3.70 27.60 6.07
N VAL A 595 -3.36 27.58 7.39
CA VAL A 595 -3.76 26.51 8.32
C VAL A 595 -3.97 27.06 9.72
N ASP A 596 -4.95 26.55 10.44
CA ASP A 596 -5.17 26.83 11.86
C ASP A 596 -3.94 26.41 12.70
N ARG A 597 -3.60 27.21 13.73
CA ARG A 597 -2.41 27.04 14.57
C ARG A 597 -2.71 26.81 16.04
N THR A 598 -3.96 26.52 16.36
CA THR A 598 -4.37 26.18 17.72
C THR A 598 -3.57 24.97 18.22
N THR A 599 -3.08 25.08 19.46
CA THR A 599 -2.36 24.02 20.18
C THR A 599 -3.12 23.67 21.45
N ARG A 600 -3.13 22.38 21.83
CA ARG A 600 -3.89 21.86 22.98
C ARG A 600 -3.01 21.14 24.00
N MET A 601 -1.81 20.70 23.56
CA MET A 601 -0.84 20.00 24.38
C MET A 601 0.23 20.96 24.93
N ASP A 602 0.98 20.53 25.96
CA ASP A 602 2.11 21.31 26.51
C ASP A 602 3.35 21.17 25.64
N TRP A 603 3.39 21.94 24.57
CA TRP A 603 4.52 21.96 23.64
C TRP A 603 5.76 22.61 24.23
N ASP A 604 5.64 23.53 25.21
CA ASP A 604 6.80 24.19 25.81
C ASP A 604 7.62 23.20 26.67
N ALA A 605 6.94 22.36 27.46
CA ALA A 605 7.59 21.28 28.17
C ALA A 605 8.29 20.29 27.22
N LEU A 606 7.63 19.99 26.10
CA LEU A 606 8.19 19.07 25.10
C LEU A 606 9.41 19.65 24.38
N ARG A 607 9.43 20.94 24.00
CA ARG A 607 10.59 21.64 23.44
C ARG A 607 11.82 21.54 24.36
N ALA A 608 11.62 21.74 25.66
CA ALA A 608 12.69 21.59 26.65
C ALA A 608 13.21 20.15 26.70
N LYS A 609 12.30 19.16 26.62
CA LYS A 609 12.66 17.73 26.69
C LYS A 609 13.44 17.28 25.46
N VAL A 610 12.98 17.59 24.25
CA VAL A 610 13.61 17.14 23.00
C VAL A 610 15.00 17.72 22.79
N SER A 611 15.28 18.93 23.28
CA SER A 611 16.62 19.53 23.22
C SER A 611 17.69 18.73 23.98
N GLY A 612 17.27 17.93 24.96
CA GLY A 612 18.13 17.02 25.73
C GLY A 612 18.48 15.72 25.01
N GLY A 613 17.77 15.35 23.96
CA GLY A 613 18.01 14.14 23.16
C GLY A 613 16.75 13.56 22.55
N MET A 614 16.89 13.03 21.35
CA MET A 614 15.86 12.24 20.65
C MET A 614 16.44 10.90 20.20
N ARG A 615 15.65 9.83 20.31
CA ARG A 615 16.08 8.48 19.88
C ARG A 615 15.95 8.30 18.36
N ASN A 616 15.05 9.02 17.72
CA ASN A 616 14.68 8.88 16.31
C ASN A 616 14.75 10.24 15.61
N ALA A 617 15.30 10.30 14.39
CA ALA A 617 15.40 11.53 13.59
C ALA A 617 14.05 12.01 13.06
N THR A 618 13.12 11.07 12.80
CA THR A 618 11.73 11.35 12.41
C THR A 618 10.79 10.41 13.16
N LEU A 619 9.51 10.81 13.28
CA LEU A 619 8.54 10.10 14.12
C LEU A 619 7.18 9.86 13.45
N MET A 620 6.67 10.82 12.68
CA MET A 620 5.30 10.79 12.17
C MET A 620 5.26 10.78 10.64
N ALA A 621 4.53 9.82 10.08
CA ALA A 621 4.21 9.73 8.66
C ALA A 621 2.87 8.99 8.48
N ILE A 622 1.95 9.52 7.66
CA ILE A 622 0.69 8.82 7.39
C ILE A 622 0.78 8.10 6.06
N ALA A 623 0.95 6.78 6.16
CA ALA A 623 0.97 5.85 5.03
C ALA A 623 -0.46 5.54 4.52
N PRO A 624 -0.62 4.98 3.30
CA PRO A 624 -1.95 4.65 2.77
C PRO A 624 -2.70 3.58 3.55
N THR A 625 -2.02 2.67 4.23
CA THR A 625 -2.55 1.57 5.08
C THR A 625 -3.59 0.64 4.42
N ALA A 626 -3.60 0.53 3.10
CA ALA A 626 -4.64 -0.24 2.39
C ALA A 626 -4.75 -1.70 2.85
N SER A 627 -3.63 -2.44 2.98
CA SER A 627 -3.64 -3.84 3.40
C SER A 627 -3.86 -4.04 4.89
N ILE A 628 -3.17 -3.25 5.73
CA ILE A 628 -3.32 -3.38 7.19
C ILE A 628 -4.67 -2.83 7.67
N GLY A 629 -5.28 -1.87 6.95
CA GLY A 629 -6.65 -1.42 7.18
C GLY A 629 -7.67 -2.53 6.96
N LEU A 630 -7.48 -3.38 5.92
CA LEU A 630 -8.32 -4.58 5.73
C LEU A 630 -8.22 -5.56 6.91
N VAL A 631 -7.00 -5.79 7.42
CA VAL A 631 -6.79 -6.64 8.61
C VAL A 631 -7.44 -6.02 9.84
N ALA A 632 -7.27 -4.72 10.02
CA ALA A 632 -7.84 -3.98 11.15
C ALA A 632 -9.36 -3.76 11.05
N GLY A 633 -9.95 -4.01 9.87
CA GLY A 633 -11.38 -3.79 9.60
C GLY A 633 -11.79 -2.32 9.67
N THR A 634 -10.94 -1.42 9.15
CA THR A 634 -11.12 0.03 9.20
C THR A 634 -10.73 0.72 7.89
N THR A 635 -11.18 1.96 7.69
CA THR A 635 -10.82 2.77 6.53
C THR A 635 -9.31 3.08 6.50
N PRO A 636 -8.70 3.16 5.30
CA PRO A 636 -7.27 3.41 5.18
C PRO A 636 -6.91 4.87 5.46
N GLY A 637 -5.89 5.08 6.28
CA GLY A 637 -5.32 6.41 6.57
C GLY A 637 -6.38 7.45 6.96
N LEU A 638 -6.36 8.56 6.24
CA LEU A 638 -7.33 9.65 6.37
C LEU A 638 -8.38 9.66 5.25
N ASP A 639 -8.46 8.61 4.46
CA ASP A 639 -9.34 8.58 3.30
C ASP A 639 -10.81 8.37 3.68
N PRO A 640 -11.74 9.03 2.97
CA PRO A 640 -13.17 8.76 3.13
C PRO A 640 -13.54 7.40 2.51
N GLN A 641 -14.73 6.92 2.83
CA GLN A 641 -15.29 5.74 2.17
C GLN A 641 -15.39 5.98 0.66
N PHE A 642 -14.87 5.04 -0.11
CA PHE A 642 -14.97 5.10 -1.57
C PHE A 642 -16.41 4.84 -2.05
N SER A 643 -17.09 3.92 -1.44
CA SER A 643 -18.47 3.52 -1.70
C SER A 643 -19.11 3.04 -0.40
N GLN A 644 -20.42 3.07 -0.30
CA GLN A 644 -21.16 2.46 0.80
C GLN A 644 -21.43 0.97 0.57
N LEU A 645 -21.27 0.50 -0.66
CA LEU A 645 -21.37 -0.90 -1.06
C LEU A 645 -20.16 -1.29 -1.90
N PHE A 646 -19.42 -2.30 -1.48
CA PHE A 646 -18.19 -2.75 -2.12
C PHE A 646 -18.36 -4.12 -2.77
N SER A 647 -17.82 -4.29 -3.98
CA SER A 647 -17.60 -5.61 -4.57
C SER A 647 -16.18 -6.07 -4.26
N ARG A 648 -16.03 -7.08 -3.44
CA ARG A 648 -14.74 -7.68 -3.06
C ARG A 648 -14.51 -8.97 -3.86
N ALA A 649 -13.32 -9.08 -4.44
CA ALA A 649 -12.87 -10.32 -5.08
C ALA A 649 -11.87 -11.03 -4.16
N THR A 650 -12.07 -12.33 -3.93
CA THR A 650 -11.13 -13.21 -3.22
C THR A 650 -10.82 -14.42 -4.09
N SER A 651 -9.87 -15.25 -3.69
CA SER A 651 -9.62 -16.55 -4.33
C SER A 651 -10.85 -17.46 -4.35
N SER A 652 -11.79 -17.24 -3.42
CA SER A 652 -13.02 -18.03 -3.26
C SER A 652 -14.23 -17.43 -4.00
N GLY A 653 -14.09 -16.26 -4.64
CA GLY A 653 -15.17 -15.61 -5.41
C GLY A 653 -15.34 -14.11 -5.11
N LYS A 654 -16.37 -13.52 -5.72
CA LYS A 654 -16.76 -12.12 -5.48
C LYS A 654 -17.94 -12.08 -4.51
N PHE A 655 -17.90 -11.14 -3.57
CA PHE A 655 -19.01 -10.87 -2.65
C PHE A 655 -19.20 -9.36 -2.47
N LEU A 656 -20.39 -8.98 -1.97
CA LEU A 656 -20.69 -7.58 -1.64
C LEU A 656 -20.50 -7.36 -0.15
N GLU A 657 -19.77 -6.32 0.18
CA GLU A 657 -19.59 -5.81 1.54
C GLU A 657 -20.29 -4.46 1.65
N ILE A 658 -20.98 -4.21 2.74
CA ILE A 658 -21.68 -2.96 3.01
C ILE A 658 -21.02 -2.23 4.19
N ASN A 659 -21.07 -0.88 4.18
CA ASN A 659 -20.60 -0.09 5.31
C ASN A 659 -21.44 -0.36 6.56
N ARG A 660 -20.80 -0.94 7.58
CA ARG A 660 -21.45 -1.37 8.83
C ARG A 660 -21.90 -0.20 9.68
N ASN A 661 -21.16 0.91 9.68
CA ASN A 661 -21.54 2.09 10.44
C ASN A 661 -22.88 2.64 9.89
N LEU A 662 -23.01 2.67 8.56
CA LEU A 662 -24.28 3.03 7.91
C LEU A 662 -25.42 2.08 8.29
N VAL A 663 -25.19 0.76 8.20
CA VAL A 663 -26.23 -0.23 8.55
C VAL A 663 -26.64 -0.09 10.00
N ARG A 664 -25.68 0.06 10.93
CA ARG A 664 -26.00 0.28 12.35
C ARG A 664 -26.83 1.55 12.54
N ALA A 665 -26.45 2.67 11.92
CA ALA A 665 -27.20 3.93 12.00
C ALA A 665 -28.63 3.80 11.45
N LEU A 666 -28.84 2.99 10.39
CA LEU A 666 -30.17 2.68 9.85
C LEU A 666 -30.97 1.73 10.77
N GLN A 667 -30.33 0.72 11.38
CA GLN A 667 -30.94 -0.21 12.32
C GLN A 667 -31.41 0.51 13.59
N GLU A 668 -30.57 1.38 14.17
CA GLU A 668 -30.91 2.19 15.37
C GLU A 668 -32.13 3.10 15.14
N ARG A 669 -32.36 3.51 13.87
CA ARG A 669 -33.54 4.30 13.47
C ARG A 669 -34.71 3.46 12.98
N GLY A 670 -34.58 2.12 12.92
CA GLY A 670 -35.59 1.21 12.40
C GLY A 670 -35.81 1.34 10.88
N LEU A 671 -34.85 1.88 10.13
CA LEU A 671 -34.96 2.15 8.69
C LEU A 671 -34.31 1.07 7.82
N TRP A 672 -33.48 0.19 8.38
CA TRP A 672 -32.71 -0.80 7.62
C TRP A 672 -33.55 -1.67 6.69
N GLU A 673 -34.58 -2.32 7.22
CA GLU A 673 -35.45 -3.22 6.45
C GLU A 673 -36.19 -2.51 5.29
N GLN A 674 -36.51 -1.23 5.48
CA GLN A 674 -37.19 -0.42 4.47
C GLN A 674 -36.23 0.00 3.34
N MET A 675 -34.98 0.37 3.69
CA MET A 675 -34.04 1.02 2.77
C MET A 675 -33.04 0.05 2.11
N ARG A 676 -32.86 -1.15 2.67
CA ARG A 676 -31.87 -2.14 2.22
C ARG A 676 -31.93 -2.43 0.70
N GLU A 677 -33.11 -2.73 0.19
CA GLU A 677 -33.28 -3.06 -1.23
C GLU A 677 -32.97 -1.87 -2.14
N ASP A 678 -33.35 -0.66 -1.75
CA ASP A 678 -33.08 0.55 -2.52
C ASP A 678 -31.59 0.92 -2.47
N LEU A 679 -30.94 0.71 -1.34
CA LEU A 679 -29.48 0.87 -1.19
C LEU A 679 -28.71 -0.10 -2.12
N LEU A 680 -29.13 -1.36 -2.19
CA LEU A 680 -28.53 -2.34 -3.11
C LEU A 680 -28.78 -1.97 -4.59
N ARG A 681 -29.98 -1.47 -4.94
CA ARG A 681 -30.31 -1.02 -6.30
C ARG A 681 -29.53 0.22 -6.70
N SER A 682 -29.31 1.15 -5.77
CA SER A 682 -28.52 2.37 -6.00
C SER A 682 -27.01 2.12 -5.98
N GLN A 683 -26.58 0.87 -5.80
CA GLN A 683 -25.16 0.49 -5.68
C GLN A 683 -24.42 1.25 -4.56
N GLY A 684 -25.14 1.56 -3.48
CA GLY A 684 -24.58 2.28 -2.34
C GLY A 684 -24.57 3.82 -2.48
N ASP A 685 -25.14 4.37 -3.55
CA ASP A 685 -25.34 5.82 -3.66
C ASP A 685 -26.59 6.25 -2.89
N LEU A 686 -26.39 6.81 -1.71
CA LEU A 686 -27.47 7.22 -0.81
C LEU A 686 -28.39 8.29 -1.39
N THR A 687 -27.90 9.10 -2.34
CA THR A 687 -28.69 10.18 -2.97
C THR A 687 -29.83 9.62 -3.84
N ASN A 688 -29.72 8.37 -4.24
CA ASN A 688 -30.71 7.66 -5.03
C ASN A 688 -31.62 6.74 -4.18
N VAL A 689 -31.50 6.75 -2.84
CA VAL A 689 -32.36 6.00 -1.92
C VAL A 689 -33.49 6.91 -1.46
N PRO A 690 -34.78 6.57 -1.75
CA PRO A 690 -35.92 7.36 -1.32
C PRO A 690 -35.97 7.54 0.21
N ASP A 691 -36.41 8.71 0.65
CA ASP A 691 -36.62 9.06 2.06
C ASP A 691 -35.42 8.91 2.98
N MET A 692 -34.18 8.87 2.42
CA MET A 692 -32.94 8.86 3.19
C MET A 692 -32.82 10.13 4.03
N PRO A 693 -32.62 10.03 5.36
CA PRO A 693 -32.46 11.21 6.22
C PRO A 693 -31.31 12.10 5.79
N GLU A 694 -31.52 13.45 5.80
CA GLU A 694 -30.53 14.42 5.33
C GLU A 694 -29.20 14.37 6.12
N ASP A 695 -29.28 14.11 7.43
CA ASP A 695 -28.09 13.95 8.26
C ASP A 695 -27.27 12.73 7.88
N LEU A 696 -27.90 11.58 7.57
CA LEU A 696 -27.19 10.41 7.04
C LEU A 696 -26.59 10.67 5.66
N LEU A 697 -27.29 11.43 4.79
CA LEU A 697 -26.71 11.86 3.52
C LEU A 697 -25.46 12.72 3.70
N ALA A 698 -25.39 13.55 4.75
CA ALA A 698 -24.24 14.39 5.05
C ALA A 698 -23.06 13.59 5.65
N ILE A 699 -23.33 12.65 6.56
CA ILE A 699 -22.32 11.85 7.27
C ILE A 699 -21.68 10.81 6.33
N TYR A 700 -22.49 10.10 5.54
CA TYR A 700 -22.05 8.97 4.73
C TYR A 700 -21.76 9.35 3.26
N ARG A 701 -21.27 10.57 3.01
CA ARG A 701 -20.76 10.96 1.69
C ARG A 701 -19.57 10.11 1.28
N THR A 702 -19.58 9.66 0.03
CA THR A 702 -18.45 8.93 -0.55
C THR A 702 -17.39 9.87 -1.14
N SER A 703 -16.23 9.32 -1.45
CA SER A 703 -15.06 10.07 -1.94
C SER A 703 -15.37 11.06 -3.09
N PHE A 704 -16.22 10.68 -4.06
CA PHE A 704 -16.54 11.58 -5.17
C PHE A 704 -17.67 12.58 -4.89
N GLN A 705 -18.33 12.46 -3.74
CA GLN A 705 -19.39 13.39 -3.31
C GLN A 705 -18.87 14.50 -2.39
N LEU A 706 -17.64 14.32 -1.87
CA LEU A 706 -16.96 15.29 -1.02
C LEU A 706 -16.21 16.32 -1.87
N SER A 707 -16.07 17.54 -1.34
CA SER A 707 -15.24 18.57 -1.95
C SER A 707 -13.76 18.20 -1.90
N PRO A 708 -12.99 18.41 -2.98
CA PRO A 708 -11.54 18.25 -2.95
C PRO A 708 -10.85 19.11 -1.87
N TYR A 709 -11.42 20.24 -1.52
CA TYR A 709 -10.91 21.11 -0.47
C TYR A 709 -11.05 20.52 0.93
N ALA A 710 -12.06 19.64 1.17
CA ALA A 710 -12.17 18.91 2.43
C ALA A 710 -10.98 17.98 2.65
N TYR A 711 -10.52 17.29 1.60
CA TYR A 711 -9.30 16.47 1.66
C TYR A 711 -8.07 17.28 2.03
N LEU A 712 -7.95 18.46 1.46
CA LEU A 712 -6.83 19.35 1.73
C LEU A 712 -6.88 19.93 3.15
N GLU A 713 -8.08 20.24 3.66
CA GLU A 713 -8.23 20.74 5.03
C GLU A 713 -7.84 19.67 6.04
N VAL A 714 -8.38 18.44 5.91
CA VAL A 714 -8.02 17.30 6.75
C VAL A 714 -6.50 17.04 6.69
N ALA A 715 -5.91 17.07 5.49
CA ALA A 715 -4.47 16.88 5.33
C ALA A 715 -3.65 18.02 5.95
N ALA A 716 -4.04 19.27 5.77
CA ALA A 716 -3.32 20.43 6.32
C ALA A 716 -3.36 20.45 7.86
N ARG A 717 -4.53 20.15 8.46
CA ARG A 717 -4.70 20.04 9.91
C ARG A 717 -3.83 18.95 10.51
N ALA A 718 -3.71 17.79 9.84
CA ALA A 718 -2.82 16.71 10.25
C ALA A 718 -1.34 17.05 10.00
N GLN A 719 -1.00 17.60 8.81
CA GLN A 719 0.38 17.84 8.37
C GLN A 719 1.16 18.79 9.27
N LYS A 720 0.50 19.74 9.96
CA LYS A 720 1.20 20.66 10.86
C LYS A 720 1.88 19.96 12.04
N TRP A 721 1.40 18.77 12.44
CA TRP A 721 1.91 17.94 13.53
C TRP A 721 2.86 16.84 13.08
N ILE A 722 3.04 16.67 11.77
CA ILE A 722 3.80 15.57 11.17
C ILE A 722 5.11 16.11 10.61
N ASP A 723 6.22 15.54 11.06
CA ASP A 723 7.57 15.89 10.61
C ASP A 723 7.87 15.35 9.20
N GLN A 724 7.43 14.15 8.84
CA GLN A 724 7.47 13.67 7.45
C GLN A 724 6.22 14.11 6.64
N ALA A 725 5.56 13.23 5.89
CA ALA A 725 4.45 13.62 5.01
C ALA A 725 3.23 12.68 5.12
N ILE A 726 2.24 12.92 4.28
CA ILE A 726 0.96 12.21 4.22
C ILE A 726 0.73 11.72 2.81
N SER A 727 0.47 10.42 2.63
CA SER A 727 0.02 9.86 1.35
C SER A 727 -1.43 10.29 1.08
N ARG A 728 -1.62 11.54 0.62
CA ARG A 728 -2.97 12.10 0.44
C ARG A 728 -3.55 11.76 -0.93
N ASN A 729 -4.49 10.82 -0.98
CA ASN A 729 -5.29 10.57 -2.16
C ASN A 729 -6.23 11.74 -2.46
N MET A 730 -6.43 12.02 -3.74
CA MET A 730 -7.35 13.05 -4.24
C MET A 730 -8.42 12.39 -5.11
N TYR A 731 -9.67 12.80 -4.93
CA TYR A 731 -10.81 12.29 -5.68
C TYR A 731 -11.50 13.46 -6.38
N LEU A 732 -11.60 13.43 -7.70
CA LEU A 732 -12.17 14.51 -8.49
C LEU A 732 -13.24 14.00 -9.47
N GLU A 733 -14.36 14.71 -9.51
CA GLU A 733 -15.38 14.52 -10.55
C GLU A 733 -15.10 15.42 -11.76
N SER A 734 -14.75 16.67 -11.50
CA SER A 734 -14.44 17.65 -12.52
C SER A 734 -13.13 17.36 -13.24
N ARG A 735 -13.13 17.54 -14.57
CA ARG A 735 -11.96 17.41 -15.44
C ARG A 735 -11.41 18.76 -15.91
N ASP A 736 -11.87 19.85 -15.31
CA ASP A 736 -11.40 21.19 -15.63
C ASP A 736 -9.99 21.42 -15.08
N ILE A 737 -9.03 21.65 -15.98
CA ILE A 737 -7.61 21.87 -15.61
C ILE A 737 -7.44 23.16 -14.80
N GLY A 738 -8.27 24.18 -15.04
CA GLY A 738 -8.24 25.40 -14.24
C GLY A 738 -8.66 25.16 -12.79
N GLU A 739 -9.67 24.31 -12.57
CA GLU A 739 -10.08 23.87 -11.23
C GLU A 739 -8.99 23.03 -10.56
N MET A 740 -8.42 22.05 -11.27
CA MET A 740 -7.30 21.27 -10.77
C MET A 740 -6.11 22.16 -10.37
N THR A 741 -5.81 23.17 -11.18
CA THR A 741 -4.75 24.16 -10.85
C THR A 741 -5.06 24.86 -9.53
N ARG A 742 -6.30 25.28 -9.29
CA ARG A 742 -6.71 25.92 -8.03
C ARG A 742 -6.59 24.99 -6.83
N ILE A 743 -7.00 23.72 -6.98
CA ILE A 743 -6.92 22.69 -5.94
C ILE A 743 -5.46 22.43 -5.53
N TYR A 744 -4.57 22.18 -6.49
CA TYR A 744 -3.16 21.90 -6.18
C TYR A 744 -2.40 23.16 -5.72
N SER A 745 -2.79 24.36 -6.16
CA SER A 745 -2.28 25.61 -5.58
C SER A 745 -2.75 25.80 -4.13
N ALA A 746 -3.99 25.44 -3.82
CA ALA A 746 -4.50 25.47 -2.44
C ALA A 746 -3.75 24.46 -1.55
N ALA A 747 -3.45 23.23 -2.04
CA ALA A 747 -2.63 22.27 -1.32
C ALA A 747 -1.25 22.85 -0.94
N TRP A 748 -0.57 23.48 -1.91
CA TRP A 748 0.69 24.16 -1.67
C TRP A 748 0.56 25.29 -0.65
N ARG A 749 -0.45 26.16 -0.77
CA ARG A 749 -0.68 27.29 0.16
C ARG A 749 -1.01 26.82 1.58
N LYS A 750 -1.70 25.70 1.73
CA LYS A 750 -1.99 25.08 3.03
C LYS A 750 -0.80 24.32 3.65
N GLY A 751 0.36 24.29 2.99
CA GLY A 751 1.57 23.66 3.50
C GLY A 751 1.54 22.11 3.45
N VAL A 752 0.65 21.54 2.65
CA VAL A 752 0.67 20.11 2.34
C VAL A 752 1.99 19.77 1.66
N LYS A 753 2.66 18.71 2.10
CA LYS A 753 3.98 18.31 1.58
C LYS A 753 3.88 17.45 0.32
N THR A 754 2.89 16.56 0.27
CA THR A 754 2.74 15.56 -0.80
C THR A 754 1.27 15.28 -1.10
N THR A 755 0.99 14.94 -2.37
CA THR A 755 -0.23 14.22 -2.77
C THR A 755 0.15 12.86 -3.33
N TYR A 756 -0.82 11.94 -3.38
CA TYR A 756 -0.66 10.58 -3.88
C TYR A 756 -1.56 10.37 -5.11
N TYR A 757 -2.29 9.27 -5.20
CA TYR A 757 -3.15 9.03 -6.37
C TYR A 757 -4.20 10.11 -6.58
N LEU A 758 -4.40 10.47 -7.85
CA LEU A 758 -5.59 11.16 -8.30
C LEU A 758 -6.58 10.14 -8.87
N HIS A 759 -7.71 10.00 -8.21
CA HIS A 759 -8.84 9.21 -8.67
C HIS A 759 -9.82 10.13 -9.40
N MET A 760 -10.04 9.84 -10.68
CA MET A 760 -11.05 10.55 -11.49
C MET A 760 -12.33 9.74 -11.56
N LYS A 761 -13.50 10.37 -11.30
CA LYS A 761 -14.78 9.68 -11.45
C LYS A 761 -14.91 9.11 -12.87
N PRO A 762 -15.19 7.81 -13.04
CA PRO A 762 -15.36 7.20 -14.35
C PRO A 762 -16.45 7.91 -15.17
N ARG A 763 -16.21 8.13 -16.49
CA ARG A 763 -17.21 8.76 -17.38
C ARG A 763 -18.43 7.88 -17.63
N HIS A 764 -18.22 6.57 -17.58
CA HIS A 764 -19.26 5.57 -17.71
C HIS A 764 -19.05 4.58 -16.57
N THR A 765 -20.01 4.47 -15.68
CA THR A 765 -20.20 3.24 -14.93
C THR A 765 -20.50 2.19 -15.99
N ALA A 766 -19.61 1.23 -16.22
CA ALA A 766 -19.97 0.04 -16.95
C ALA A 766 -21.23 -0.47 -16.24
N GLU A 767 -22.36 -0.53 -16.94
CA GLU A 767 -23.51 -1.27 -16.48
C GLU A 767 -22.97 -2.68 -16.21
N GLN A 768 -22.63 -2.95 -14.95
CA GLN A 768 -22.53 -4.34 -14.52
C GLN A 768 -23.92 -4.87 -14.77
N SER A 769 -24.03 -5.73 -15.78
CA SER A 769 -25.28 -6.38 -16.11
C SER A 769 -25.71 -7.22 -14.91
N THR A 770 -26.34 -6.57 -13.95
CA THR A 770 -27.24 -7.22 -13.03
C THR A 770 -28.40 -7.67 -13.91
N VAL A 771 -28.35 -8.92 -14.34
CA VAL A 771 -29.54 -9.58 -14.84
C VAL A 771 -30.50 -9.53 -13.64
N ALA A 772 -31.36 -8.53 -13.67
CA ALA A 772 -32.53 -8.49 -12.79
C ALA A 772 -33.38 -9.70 -13.15
N VAL A 773 -33.18 -10.80 -12.45
CA VAL A 773 -34.03 -11.95 -12.51
C VAL A 773 -35.35 -11.52 -11.88
N ASN A 774 -36.28 -11.08 -12.75
CA ASN A 774 -37.67 -10.80 -12.39
C ASN A 774 -38.32 -12.10 -11.88
N LYS A 775 -38.17 -12.40 -10.60
CA LYS A 775 -38.82 -13.52 -9.90
C LYS A 775 -40.33 -13.32 -9.70
N SER A 776 -40.93 -12.24 -10.22
CA SER A 776 -42.36 -11.93 -9.97
C SER A 776 -43.34 -12.39 -11.03
N LYS A 777 -42.98 -13.27 -11.98
CA LYS A 777 -43.95 -13.85 -12.94
C LYS A 777 -43.68 -15.32 -13.25
N SER A 778 -43.77 -16.20 -12.27
CA SER A 778 -44.02 -17.62 -12.53
C SER A 778 -44.74 -18.34 -11.39
N SER A 779 -45.89 -17.79 -10.99
CA SER A 779 -46.95 -18.63 -10.38
C SER A 779 -47.90 -19.07 -11.49
N GLY A 780 -47.72 -20.27 -11.99
CA GLY A 780 -48.71 -20.85 -12.94
C GLY A 780 -48.15 -21.98 -13.80
N ARG A 781 -48.38 -23.22 -13.34
CA ARG A 781 -48.56 -24.49 -14.12
C ARG A 781 -47.33 -25.31 -14.50
N SER A 782 -47.19 -26.33 -13.67
CA SER A 782 -47.36 -27.79 -13.95
C SER A 782 -46.46 -28.48 -14.96
N ALA A 783 -45.68 -29.39 -14.39
CA ALA A 783 -45.42 -30.79 -14.81
C ALA A 783 -44.90 -31.07 -16.22
N GLY A 784 -43.80 -31.79 -16.27
CA GLY A 784 -43.56 -32.82 -17.28
C GLY A 784 -42.19 -32.82 -17.92
N GLY A 785 -41.38 -33.83 -17.56
CA GLY A 785 -40.61 -34.54 -18.58
C GLY A 785 -39.13 -34.29 -18.71
N PHE A 786 -38.37 -35.21 -18.16
CA PHE A 786 -36.94 -35.46 -18.47
C PHE A 786 -36.74 -35.77 -19.96
N GLY A 787 -35.68 -35.24 -20.58
CA GLY A 787 -35.28 -35.64 -21.91
C GLY A 787 -33.88 -35.07 -22.26
N PHE A 788 -32.83 -35.88 -22.06
CA PHE A 788 -31.51 -35.61 -22.62
C PHE A 788 -31.55 -35.77 -24.17
N ALA A 789 -31.23 -34.75 -24.91
CA ALA A 789 -30.84 -34.89 -26.32
C ALA A 789 -29.64 -33.97 -26.63
N ARG A 790 -28.52 -34.61 -26.93
CA ARG A 790 -27.36 -34.01 -27.58
C ARG A 790 -27.80 -33.37 -28.89
N ARG A 791 -27.51 -32.10 -29.08
CA ARG A 791 -27.52 -31.46 -30.42
C ARG A 791 -26.17 -30.78 -30.68
N THR A 792 -25.52 -31.25 -31.70
CA THR A 792 -24.39 -30.59 -32.41
C THR A 792 -24.80 -29.23 -32.96
N PRO A 793 -23.96 -28.18 -32.86
CA PRO A 793 -24.29 -26.89 -33.44
C PRO A 793 -24.03 -26.86 -34.96
N ALA A 794 -25.05 -26.41 -35.69
CA ALA A 794 -24.97 -26.12 -37.13
C ALA A 794 -24.32 -24.75 -37.36
N ARG A 795 -23.46 -24.69 -38.38
CA ARG A 795 -22.74 -23.55 -38.87
C ARG A 795 -23.68 -22.51 -39.47
N PRO A 796 -23.61 -21.21 -39.15
CA PRO A 796 -24.40 -20.19 -39.87
C PRO A 796 -23.83 -19.86 -41.24
N ALA A 797 -24.70 -19.65 -42.21
CA ALA A 797 -24.44 -19.28 -43.57
C ALA A 797 -24.02 -17.79 -43.67
N VAL A 798 -23.06 -17.50 -44.55
CA VAL A 798 -22.55 -16.16 -44.86
C VAL A 798 -23.51 -15.52 -45.90
N PRO A 799 -23.92 -14.24 -45.75
CA PRO A 799 -24.56 -13.49 -46.84
C PRO A 799 -23.51 -12.90 -47.78
N THR A 800 -23.71 -13.07 -49.07
CA THR A 800 -22.98 -12.48 -50.17
C THR A 800 -23.25 -10.99 -50.27
N ALA A 801 -22.17 -10.18 -50.38
CA ALA A 801 -22.22 -8.77 -50.73
C ALA A 801 -21.60 -8.55 -52.10
N PRO A 802 -21.98 -7.48 -52.84
CA PRO A 802 -21.73 -7.34 -54.30
C PRO A 802 -20.33 -6.80 -54.60
N ALA A 803 -19.89 -7.09 -55.80
CA ALA A 803 -18.61 -6.77 -56.37
C ALA A 803 -18.35 -5.27 -56.56
N ALA A 804 -17.12 -4.84 -56.33
CA ALA A 804 -16.55 -3.55 -56.70
C ALA A 804 -15.21 -3.75 -57.46
N PRO A 805 -14.76 -2.77 -58.26
CA PRO A 805 -14.02 -3.06 -59.49
C PRO A 805 -12.49 -3.19 -59.30
N VAL A 806 -11.93 -3.83 -60.30
CA VAL A 806 -10.51 -4.12 -60.57
C VAL A 806 -9.66 -2.84 -60.60
N ALA A 807 -8.55 -2.83 -59.82
CA ALA A 807 -7.44 -1.93 -60.00
C ALA A 807 -6.13 -2.71 -60.14
N THR A 808 -5.38 -2.26 -61.14
CA THR A 808 -4.17 -2.83 -61.74
C THR A 808 -2.98 -2.90 -60.78
N GLU A 809 -2.21 -4.00 -60.90
CA GLU A 809 -0.88 -4.20 -60.31
C GLU A 809 0.17 -3.21 -60.83
N PRO A 810 1.17 -2.82 -60.03
CA PRO A 810 2.45 -2.36 -60.52
C PRO A 810 3.57 -3.40 -60.32
N VAL A 811 4.36 -3.45 -61.34
CA VAL A 811 5.53 -4.30 -61.67
C VAL A 811 6.65 -4.14 -60.64
N ALA A 812 7.29 -5.26 -60.30
CA ALA A 812 8.54 -5.34 -59.52
C ALA A 812 9.77 -4.98 -60.38
N PRO A 813 10.79 -4.33 -59.80
CA PRO A 813 12.10 -4.22 -60.46
C PRO A 813 13.07 -5.34 -60.03
N GLU A 814 13.88 -5.75 -61.04
CA GLU A 814 14.93 -6.78 -61.00
C GLU A 814 16.17 -6.39 -60.15
N PRO A 815 17.00 -7.37 -59.72
CA PRO A 815 18.11 -7.18 -58.81
C PRO A 815 19.40 -6.71 -59.48
N VAL A 816 20.11 -5.79 -58.85
CA VAL A 816 21.44 -5.32 -59.27
C VAL A 816 22.54 -6.09 -58.52
N ALA A 817 23.60 -6.40 -59.29
CA ALA A 817 24.73 -7.25 -58.92
C ALA A 817 25.64 -6.71 -57.81
N ALA A 818 26.34 -7.65 -57.18
CA ALA A 818 27.39 -7.42 -56.15
C ALA A 818 28.73 -6.96 -56.70
N PRO A 819 29.58 -6.26 -55.95
CA PRO A 819 31.00 -6.19 -56.21
C PRO A 819 31.87 -6.89 -55.16
N VAL A 820 32.70 -7.71 -55.65
CA VAL A 820 34.17 -8.02 -55.53
C VAL A 820 34.82 -7.80 -54.11
N ALA A 821 35.58 -8.85 -53.77
CA ALA A 821 36.31 -9.18 -52.56
C ALA A 821 37.52 -8.32 -52.15
N ALA A 822 37.81 -8.43 -50.83
CA ALA A 822 38.90 -7.89 -50.07
C ALA A 822 40.18 -8.40 -49.94
N PRO A 823 41.22 -8.01 -49.39
CA PRO A 823 42.31 -8.91 -49.03
C PRO A 823 42.47 -9.25 -47.52
N ALA A 824 43.23 -10.33 -47.34
CA ALA A 824 43.39 -11.16 -46.19
C ALA A 824 44.14 -10.53 -44.98
N ALA A 825 43.84 -11.06 -43.81
CA ALA A 825 44.44 -10.81 -42.52
C ALA A 825 45.66 -11.69 -42.21
N PRO A 826 46.47 -11.36 -41.21
CA PRO A 826 47.53 -12.25 -40.75
C PRO A 826 47.08 -13.17 -39.59
N VAL A 827 47.66 -14.34 -39.59
CA VAL A 827 47.56 -15.48 -38.71
C VAL A 827 48.16 -15.15 -37.33
N LEU A 828 47.51 -15.54 -36.25
CA LEU A 828 48.09 -15.72 -34.92
C LEU A 828 47.68 -17.07 -34.31
N VAL A 829 48.64 -17.65 -33.61
CA VAL A 829 48.87 -19.01 -33.24
C VAL A 829 47.92 -19.48 -32.07
N ASP A 830 47.47 -20.75 -32.14
CA ASP A 830 46.73 -21.45 -31.13
C ASP A 830 47.53 -21.73 -29.83
N PRO A 831 46.89 -21.77 -28.67
CA PRO A 831 47.39 -22.53 -27.54
C PRO A 831 46.59 -23.83 -27.31
N VAL A 832 47.33 -24.83 -26.95
CA VAL A 832 47.16 -26.24 -26.62
C VAL A 832 45.89 -26.54 -25.80
N ALA A 833 45.21 -27.60 -26.23
CA ALA A 833 44.11 -28.27 -25.52
C ALA A 833 44.60 -29.16 -24.36
N PRO A 834 43.87 -29.26 -23.26
CA PRO A 834 44.07 -30.32 -22.24
C PRO A 834 43.27 -31.58 -22.56
N GLU A 835 43.81 -32.71 -22.08
CA GLU A 835 43.37 -34.08 -22.29
C GLU A 835 42.00 -34.41 -21.65
N PRO A 836 41.32 -35.50 -22.10
CA PRO A 836 39.98 -35.85 -21.68
C PRO A 836 39.98 -36.67 -20.37
N VAL A 837 39.10 -36.25 -19.45
CA VAL A 837 38.77 -37.00 -18.22
C VAL A 837 37.63 -37.96 -18.49
N ALA A 838 37.75 -39.17 -17.95
CA ALA A 838 36.83 -40.28 -18.11
C ALA A 838 35.42 -40.03 -17.46
N PRO A 839 34.36 -40.68 -17.96
CA PRO A 839 32.97 -40.41 -17.50
C PRO A 839 32.65 -41.12 -16.20
N ALA A 840 31.95 -40.36 -15.31
CA ALA A 840 31.33 -40.85 -14.08
C ALA A 840 29.98 -41.58 -14.35
N PRO A 841 29.55 -42.51 -13.47
CA PRO A 841 28.42 -43.40 -13.75
C PRO A 841 27.05 -42.68 -13.69
N ALA A 842 26.11 -43.21 -14.47
CA ALA A 842 24.76 -42.71 -14.66
C ALA A 842 23.91 -42.77 -13.39
N ALA A 843 23.20 -41.68 -13.08
CA ALA A 843 22.15 -41.58 -12.08
C ALA A 843 20.78 -42.09 -12.61
N PRO A 844 19.87 -42.54 -11.75
CA PRO A 844 18.64 -43.20 -12.18
C PRO A 844 17.61 -42.27 -12.82
N VAL A 845 16.83 -42.85 -13.72
CA VAL A 845 15.76 -42.22 -14.51
C VAL A 845 14.63 -41.77 -13.59
N GLU A 846 14.36 -40.46 -13.57
CA GLU A 846 13.18 -39.84 -12.95
C GLU A 846 11.96 -39.95 -13.88
N THR A 847 10.84 -40.32 -13.31
CA THR A 847 9.51 -40.34 -13.94
C THR A 847 9.03 -38.89 -14.29
N PRO A 848 8.26 -38.70 -15.37
CA PRO A 848 7.89 -37.38 -15.83
C PRO A 848 6.87 -36.74 -14.88
N THR A 849 7.23 -35.51 -14.42
CA THR A 849 6.35 -34.57 -13.72
C THR A 849 5.25 -34.07 -14.68
N PRO A 850 4.02 -33.85 -14.20
CA PRO A 850 2.95 -33.32 -15.07
C PRO A 850 3.23 -31.89 -15.52
N ALA A 851 2.88 -31.63 -16.77
CA ALA A 851 3.09 -30.36 -17.45
C ALA A 851 2.46 -29.19 -16.67
N VAL A 852 3.28 -28.19 -16.39
CA VAL A 852 2.83 -26.88 -15.92
C VAL A 852 2.11 -26.21 -17.11
N GLU A 853 0.84 -25.90 -16.92
CA GLU A 853 0.04 -25.14 -17.86
C GLU A 853 0.62 -23.73 -17.98
N VAL A 854 1.20 -23.42 -19.14
CA VAL A 854 1.70 -22.07 -19.44
C VAL A 854 0.49 -21.16 -19.65
N VAL A 855 0.19 -20.34 -18.66
CA VAL A 855 -0.77 -19.24 -18.79
C VAL A 855 -0.28 -18.29 -19.87
N ARG A 856 -1.09 -18.09 -20.90
CA ARG A 856 -0.79 -17.21 -22.01
C ARG A 856 -0.80 -15.76 -21.59
N ASP A 857 0.14 -15.00 -22.09
CA ASP A 857 0.61 -13.66 -21.80
C ASP A 857 -0.33 -12.56 -22.33
N ASP A 858 -1.62 -12.58 -22.04
CA ASP A 858 -2.58 -11.53 -22.44
C ASP A 858 -3.08 -10.65 -21.30
N ASP A 859 -2.70 -10.91 -20.03
CA ASP A 859 -2.96 -10.05 -18.89
C ASP A 859 -1.73 -9.22 -18.52
N VAL A 860 -1.47 -8.17 -19.29
CA VAL A 860 -0.60 -7.07 -18.84
C VAL A 860 -1.34 -6.38 -17.71
N LEU A 861 -0.96 -6.66 -16.47
CA LEU A 861 -1.40 -5.91 -15.29
C LEU A 861 -0.90 -4.45 -15.41
N VAL A 862 -1.66 -3.66 -16.14
CA VAL A 862 -1.59 -2.19 -16.06
C VAL A 862 -2.12 -1.84 -14.67
N CYS A 863 -1.44 -0.93 -13.96
CA CYS A 863 -1.96 -0.40 -12.70
C CYS A 863 -3.41 0.03 -12.95
N PRO A 864 -4.40 -0.53 -12.22
CA PRO A 864 -5.80 -0.27 -12.53
C PRO A 864 -6.09 1.23 -12.45
N THR A 865 -6.82 1.75 -13.41
CA THR A 865 -7.35 3.12 -13.35
C THR A 865 -8.68 3.18 -12.61
N ASP A 866 -9.26 2.02 -12.32
CA ASP A 866 -10.45 1.89 -11.47
C ASP A 866 -10.04 1.99 -10.00
N PRO A 867 -10.61 2.92 -9.23
CA PRO A 867 -10.34 3.07 -7.81
C PRO A 867 -10.62 1.82 -6.97
N GLN A 868 -11.60 0.98 -7.34
CA GLN A 868 -11.86 -0.29 -6.66
C GLN A 868 -10.78 -1.34 -6.94
N GLU A 869 -10.24 -1.35 -8.15
CA GLU A 869 -9.12 -2.22 -8.50
C GLU A 869 -7.79 -1.72 -7.92
N LEU A 870 -7.61 -0.40 -7.77
CA LEU A 870 -6.44 0.21 -7.10
C LEU A 870 -6.36 -0.17 -5.62
N LEU A 871 -7.49 -0.29 -4.92
CA LEU A 871 -7.54 -0.81 -3.54
C LEU A 871 -7.09 -2.27 -3.46
N ASN A 872 -7.14 -3.00 -4.56
CA ASN A 872 -6.68 -4.38 -4.68
C ASN A 872 -5.35 -4.51 -5.45
N CYS A 873 -4.79 -3.39 -5.92
CA CYS A 873 -3.53 -3.39 -6.67
C CYS A 873 -2.35 -3.74 -5.77
N GLU A 874 -1.82 -4.93 -5.95
CA GLU A 874 -0.68 -5.45 -5.15
C GLU A 874 0.63 -4.68 -5.37
N ALA A 875 0.74 -3.90 -6.44
CA ALA A 875 1.94 -3.09 -6.72
C ALA A 875 2.05 -1.86 -5.81
N CYS A 876 0.93 -1.40 -5.24
CA CYS A 876 0.83 -0.16 -4.47
C CYS A 876 0.59 -0.38 -2.97
N GLN A 877 0.67 -1.62 -2.48
CA GLN A 877 0.40 -1.97 -1.08
C GLN A 877 1.65 -2.39 -0.31
#